data_b03111613371cf65d4cd49d32184834c
#
_entry.id   b03111613371cf65d4cd49d32184834c
#
_cell.length_a   1.000
_cell.length_b   1.000
_cell.length_c   1.000
_cell.angle_alpha   90.00
_cell.angle_beta   90.00
_cell.angle_gamma   90.00
#
_symmetry.space_group_name_H-M   'P 1'
#
loop_
_entity.id
_entity.type
_entity.pdbx_description
1 polymer ?
#
loop_
_entity_poly.entity_id
_entity_poly.type
_entity_poly.pdbx_seq_one_letter_code
_entity_poly.pdbx_strand_id
1 'polypeptide(L)'
;MRKSYIYIIGATMLLAPASALAQASLSPRTAIAVASPTLLKSPAAQAAAVGVASSQLSAYVTIDPARTSWQQLGVTPIAENANTATVRLTLDALQRLAKQQGVEYIQITSGATQMLNLARQEAGTDQIHKGTDLPKAYTGEGVVVGVVDAGFDYMHAAFRRPADGALRIKRVWEQSATTLDGASAPAKYGYGIELNTPELIEKAQGDSDSNSHGTHVAAIAAGSDAYKDGAYVGNAPDADIVLVALDLNASNNADISNAVQYIFDYADEVGKPCVVNLSLGNQDGPHDGTSTFDTMTDAMQGPGRLIVGAAGNHRTDAFHIDHTFATADAAPLRTFVKYKVAPSNSVSGGTIEIWGEKGVDFTVDIAAYSTFNKKDARSTTVYPAEGVTDVDFGKYATGTWKVASEVSPLNGKPHVVLTSALTSIRNNYAIALTVTPKTAGRVNIWSDNTYLALESRDVEGFSAPDAASSTLCEIGGTGKRILTVGSYTTRNEYTTNGGQQATLQETVGDLSSFSSYGPTVDGRMKPNITAPGCFIISAVSNNDASGNLMYAEYNENFGRYNQYGYMQGTSMASPFVAGIVATWLQAYPQLTPEQLHEIVQNTARKDSFTATAPDSNWGYGKINALDGLRQCIEKQETGCVSIGIPFDGTVRIADGNILLGFARDTQATLCITSMTGSTLFSKQLGKRSAGETLSVAVPQLPKGVYLLSVNTPTATKTFKFVWQ
;
A
#
# COMPACT_ATOMS: atom_id res chain seq x y z
N MET A 1 1.74 -77.28 -20.03
CA MET A 1 3.04 -77.65 -20.54
C MET A 1 3.73 -76.47 -21.15
N ARG A 2 4.65 -75.87 -20.41
CA ARG A 2 5.79 -75.09 -20.98
C ARG A 2 6.80 -74.97 -19.85
N LYS A 3 7.96 -75.53 -20.09
CA LYS A 3 9.10 -75.61 -19.17
C LYS A 3 9.82 -74.29 -19.10
N SER A 4 10.02 -73.78 -17.87
CA SER A 4 10.91 -72.69 -17.59
C SER A 4 12.31 -73.19 -17.31
N TYR A 5 13.28 -72.77 -18.03
CA TYR A 5 14.70 -73.00 -17.75
C TYR A 5 15.23 -71.88 -16.88
N ILE A 6 15.75 -72.28 -15.72
CA ILE A 6 16.52 -71.39 -14.84
C ILE A 6 17.99 -71.51 -15.22
N TYR A 7 18.59 -70.43 -15.69
CA TYR A 7 20.01 -70.31 -15.87
C TYR A 7 20.64 -69.75 -14.55
N ILE A 8 21.40 -70.57 -13.85
CA ILE A 8 22.29 -70.11 -12.79
C ILE A 8 23.59 -69.65 -13.45
N ILE A 9 23.82 -68.37 -13.44
CA ILE A 9 25.14 -67.79 -13.78
C ILE A 9 25.88 -67.60 -12.48
N GLY A 10 26.89 -68.42 -12.27
CA GLY A 10 27.84 -68.29 -11.18
C GLY A 10 28.73 -67.04 -11.40
N ALA A 11 28.54 -66.03 -10.58
CA ALA A 11 29.46 -64.86 -10.57
C ALA A 11 30.64 -65.18 -9.68
N THR A 12 31.79 -65.39 -10.27
CA THR A 12 33.09 -65.34 -9.60
C THR A 12 33.34 -63.93 -9.14
N MET A 13 33.28 -63.69 -7.82
CA MET A 13 33.74 -62.46 -7.19
C MET A 13 35.26 -62.35 -7.37
N LEU A 14 35.68 -61.56 -8.29
CA LEU A 14 37.02 -60.94 -8.27
C LEU A 14 37.00 -59.83 -7.23
N LEU A 15 37.60 -60.09 -6.07
CA LEU A 15 37.99 -59.05 -5.10
C LEU A 15 39.03 -58.13 -5.76
N ALA A 16 38.57 -57.03 -6.36
CA ALA A 16 39.43 -55.91 -6.67
C ALA A 16 39.60 -55.08 -5.37
N PRO A 17 40.79 -54.58 -5.06
CA PRO A 17 41.02 -53.78 -3.87
C PRO A 17 40.18 -52.48 -4.02
N ALA A 18 39.26 -52.31 -3.07
CA ALA A 18 38.49 -51.09 -2.96
C ALA A 18 39.35 -49.93 -2.44
N SER A 19 40.02 -49.27 -3.34
CA SER A 19 40.45 -47.88 -3.18
C SER A 19 39.58 -46.97 -4.08
N ALA A 20 38.27 -47.06 -3.87
CA ALA A 20 37.40 -46.01 -4.31
C ALA A 20 37.74 -44.78 -3.47
N LEU A 21 38.51 -43.85 -4.05
CA LEU A 21 38.77 -42.52 -3.52
C LEU A 21 37.38 -41.92 -3.20
N ALA A 22 37.02 -41.79 -1.93
CA ALA A 22 35.80 -41.15 -1.52
C ALA A 22 35.88 -39.69 -1.99
N GLN A 23 35.17 -39.35 -3.05
CA GLN A 23 34.96 -37.97 -3.48
C GLN A 23 34.05 -37.27 -2.46
N ALA A 24 34.28 -35.98 -2.25
CA ALA A 24 33.41 -35.14 -1.43
C ALA A 24 31.95 -35.22 -1.95
N SER A 25 31.00 -35.36 -1.03
CA SER A 25 29.60 -35.17 -1.35
C SER A 25 29.37 -33.70 -1.68
N LEU A 26 28.74 -33.43 -2.80
CA LEU A 26 28.43 -32.07 -3.24
C LEU A 26 26.93 -31.78 -3.07
N SER A 27 26.60 -30.64 -2.52
CA SER A 27 25.19 -30.21 -2.59
C SER A 27 24.71 -30.18 -4.05
N PRO A 28 23.43 -30.37 -4.36
CA PRO A 28 22.94 -30.39 -5.74
C PRO A 28 23.38 -29.15 -6.55
N ARG A 29 23.35 -27.98 -5.93
CA ARG A 29 23.79 -26.73 -6.55
C ARG A 29 25.31 -26.71 -6.79
N THR A 30 26.10 -27.20 -5.86
CA THR A 30 27.56 -27.33 -6.02
C THR A 30 27.90 -28.30 -7.13
N ALA A 31 27.18 -29.42 -7.22
CA ALA A 31 27.38 -30.40 -8.29
C ALA A 31 27.08 -29.80 -9.66
N ILE A 32 26.01 -29.04 -9.82
CA ILE A 32 25.67 -28.31 -11.05
C ILE A 32 26.75 -27.27 -11.38
N ALA A 33 27.22 -26.51 -10.37
CA ALA A 33 28.27 -25.50 -10.57
C ALA A 33 29.58 -26.08 -11.04
N VAL A 34 29.98 -27.23 -10.48
CA VAL A 34 31.17 -27.96 -10.87
C VAL A 34 31.04 -28.54 -12.27
N ALA A 35 29.88 -29.10 -12.64
CA ALA A 35 29.62 -29.75 -13.91
C ALA A 35 29.30 -28.76 -15.05
N SER A 36 28.67 -27.64 -14.73
CA SER A 36 28.18 -26.66 -15.70
C SER A 36 28.33 -25.23 -15.16
N PRO A 37 29.55 -24.70 -15.12
CA PRO A 37 29.85 -23.40 -14.50
C PRO A 37 29.06 -22.21 -15.04
N THR A 38 28.68 -22.25 -16.31
CA THR A 38 27.87 -21.21 -16.98
C THR A 38 26.42 -21.08 -16.45
N LEU A 39 25.95 -22.07 -15.70
CA LEU A 39 24.62 -22.05 -15.10
C LEU A 39 24.60 -21.37 -13.70
N LEU A 40 25.74 -20.89 -13.20
CA LEU A 40 25.80 -20.15 -11.95
C LEU A 40 25.12 -18.78 -12.12
N LYS A 41 24.15 -18.49 -11.24
CA LYS A 41 23.35 -17.25 -11.33
C LYS A 41 24.05 -15.99 -10.74
N SER A 42 25.12 -16.14 -9.96
CA SER A 42 25.82 -14.97 -9.40
C SER A 42 26.85 -14.40 -10.40
N PRO A 43 26.93 -13.07 -10.55
CA PRO A 43 27.93 -12.45 -11.44
C PRO A 43 29.35 -12.83 -11.10
N ALA A 44 29.70 -12.94 -9.81
CA ALA A 44 31.03 -13.37 -9.35
C ALA A 44 31.34 -14.83 -9.73
N ALA A 45 30.35 -15.71 -9.60
CA ALA A 45 30.49 -17.11 -9.96
C ALA A 45 30.52 -17.31 -11.48
N GLN A 46 29.76 -16.52 -12.26
CA GLN A 46 29.82 -16.50 -13.73
C GLN A 46 31.18 -15.97 -14.22
N ALA A 47 31.67 -14.89 -13.62
CA ALA A 47 33.01 -14.36 -13.94
C ALA A 47 34.11 -15.36 -13.63
N ALA A 48 34.04 -16.09 -12.51
CA ALA A 48 34.95 -17.18 -12.20
C ALA A 48 34.85 -18.33 -13.21
N ALA A 49 33.66 -18.63 -13.70
CA ALA A 49 33.43 -19.69 -14.68
C ALA A 49 33.99 -19.39 -16.08
N VAL A 50 34.09 -18.09 -16.46
CA VAL A 50 34.65 -17.67 -17.76
C VAL A 50 36.09 -17.25 -17.71
N GLY A 51 36.81 -17.59 -16.59
CA GLY A 51 38.26 -17.42 -16.50
C GLY A 51 38.74 -16.00 -16.20
N VAL A 52 37.90 -15.13 -15.65
CA VAL A 52 38.31 -13.82 -15.12
C VAL A 52 39.07 -14.04 -13.81
N ALA A 53 40.38 -13.74 -13.80
CA ALA A 53 41.40 -14.23 -12.88
C ALA A 53 41.28 -13.84 -11.40
N SER A 54 40.23 -13.25 -10.90
CA SER A 54 40.14 -12.82 -9.49
C SER A 54 38.80 -13.08 -8.80
N SER A 55 37.83 -13.74 -9.43
CA SER A 55 36.50 -13.94 -8.83
C SER A 55 36.51 -15.13 -7.88
N GLN A 56 36.36 -14.85 -6.58
CA GLN A 56 36.22 -15.86 -5.55
C GLN A 56 34.75 -16.03 -5.18
N LEU A 57 34.32 -17.26 -4.98
CA LEU A 57 33.00 -17.62 -4.45
C LEU A 57 33.15 -18.13 -3.01
N SER A 58 32.13 -17.91 -2.20
CA SER A 58 32.08 -18.44 -0.83
C SER A 58 31.40 -19.81 -0.83
N ALA A 59 31.93 -20.73 -0.03
CA ALA A 59 31.43 -22.08 0.15
C ALA A 59 31.49 -22.50 1.60
N TYR A 60 30.54 -23.37 2.01
CA TYR A 60 30.70 -24.17 3.22
C TYR A 60 31.42 -25.45 2.85
N VAL A 61 32.45 -25.81 3.63
CA VAL A 61 33.23 -27.03 3.46
C VAL A 61 33.26 -27.78 4.78
N THR A 62 32.93 -29.07 4.76
CA THR A 62 33.01 -29.97 5.90
C THR A 62 34.16 -30.97 5.64
N ILE A 63 35.04 -31.17 6.61
CA ILE A 63 36.18 -32.05 6.51
C ILE A 63 36.13 -33.16 7.59
N ASP A 64 36.76 -34.28 7.32
CA ASP A 64 37.09 -35.29 8.31
C ASP A 64 38.45 -34.93 8.94
N PRO A 65 38.51 -34.42 10.17
CA PRO A 65 39.74 -33.97 10.80
C PRO A 65 40.73 -35.12 11.11
N ALA A 66 40.26 -36.37 11.03
CA ALA A 66 41.11 -37.53 11.15
C ALA A 66 41.88 -37.83 9.86
N ARG A 67 41.47 -37.28 8.73
CA ARG A 67 42.04 -37.53 7.39
C ARG A 67 42.69 -36.32 6.75
N THR A 68 42.31 -35.12 7.15
CA THR A 68 42.87 -33.89 6.57
C THR A 68 42.75 -32.70 7.53
N SER A 69 43.40 -31.61 7.18
CA SER A 69 43.29 -30.32 7.86
C SER A 69 43.17 -29.18 6.84
N TRP A 70 42.66 -28.04 7.27
CA TRP A 70 42.56 -26.84 6.42
C TRP A 70 43.90 -26.46 5.77
N GLN A 71 45.00 -26.59 6.51
CA GLN A 71 46.32 -26.32 6.00
C GLN A 71 46.76 -27.29 4.89
N GLN A 72 46.47 -28.60 5.05
CA GLN A 72 46.75 -29.60 4.02
C GLN A 72 45.95 -29.41 2.76
N LEU A 73 44.70 -28.90 2.90
CA LEU A 73 43.85 -28.59 1.77
C LEU A 73 44.23 -27.26 1.07
N GLY A 74 45.10 -26.47 1.65
CA GLY A 74 45.52 -25.17 1.13
C GLY A 74 44.37 -24.17 1.16
N VAL A 75 43.45 -24.28 2.13
CA VAL A 75 42.29 -23.47 2.29
C VAL A 75 42.33 -22.74 3.62
N THR A 76 42.03 -21.45 3.63
CA THR A 76 41.94 -20.64 4.85
C THR A 76 40.49 -20.54 5.28
N PRO A 77 40.14 -21.11 6.43
CA PRO A 77 38.78 -20.94 6.98
C PRO A 77 38.59 -19.49 7.44
N ILE A 78 37.36 -18.96 7.25
CA ILE A 78 36.95 -17.61 7.66
C ILE A 78 36.13 -17.68 8.94
N ALA A 79 35.15 -18.59 8.98
CA ALA A 79 34.38 -18.89 10.17
C ALA A 79 34.29 -20.41 10.30
N GLU A 80 34.54 -20.94 11.49
CA GLU A 80 34.56 -22.37 11.76
C GLU A 80 33.54 -22.76 12.83
N ASN A 81 32.91 -23.90 12.59
CA ASN A 81 32.05 -24.57 13.58
C ASN A 81 32.33 -26.08 13.52
N ALA A 82 32.96 -26.63 14.52
CA ALA A 82 33.47 -28.01 14.56
C ALA A 82 34.38 -28.33 13.36
N ASN A 83 33.96 -29.20 12.45
CA ASN A 83 34.68 -29.61 11.25
C ASN A 83 34.17 -28.95 9.96
N THR A 84 33.29 -27.96 10.07
CA THR A 84 32.75 -27.18 8.94
C THR A 84 33.24 -25.75 8.99
N ALA A 85 33.68 -25.21 7.85
CA ALA A 85 34.09 -23.81 7.75
C ALA A 85 33.53 -23.13 6.52
N THR A 86 33.36 -21.80 6.61
CA THR A 86 33.18 -20.94 5.44
C THR A 86 34.55 -20.64 4.85
N VAL A 87 34.66 -20.73 3.52
CA VAL A 87 35.88 -20.50 2.77
C VAL A 87 35.60 -19.67 1.51
N ARG A 88 36.62 -18.94 1.05
CA ARG A 88 36.54 -18.26 -0.27
C ARG A 88 37.51 -18.92 -1.22
N LEU A 89 37.03 -19.36 -2.38
CA LEU A 89 37.81 -20.06 -3.39
C LEU A 89 37.39 -19.65 -4.81
N THR A 90 38.35 -19.83 -5.73
CA THR A 90 38.02 -19.80 -7.16
C THR A 90 37.29 -21.09 -7.55
N LEU A 91 36.65 -21.09 -8.72
CA LEU A 91 35.97 -22.28 -9.24
C LEU A 91 36.97 -23.45 -9.44
N ASP A 92 38.18 -23.17 -9.89
CA ASP A 92 39.25 -24.19 -10.03
C ASP A 92 39.65 -24.76 -8.66
N ALA A 93 39.71 -23.93 -7.63
CA ALA A 93 39.99 -24.38 -6.26
C ALA A 93 38.82 -25.24 -5.74
N LEU A 94 37.58 -24.88 -6.00
CA LEU A 94 36.40 -25.67 -5.67
C LEU A 94 36.42 -27.04 -6.37
N GLN A 95 36.74 -27.08 -7.66
CA GLN A 95 36.85 -28.33 -8.44
C GLN A 95 37.98 -29.24 -7.94
N ARG A 96 39.12 -28.66 -7.52
CA ARG A 96 40.20 -29.42 -6.89
C ARG A 96 39.80 -29.95 -5.53
N LEU A 97 39.19 -29.12 -4.69
CA LEU A 97 38.78 -29.45 -3.34
C LEU A 97 37.73 -30.61 -3.33
N ALA A 98 36.82 -30.63 -4.30
CA ALA A 98 35.83 -31.67 -4.47
C ALA A 98 36.43 -33.09 -4.71
N LYS A 99 37.70 -33.16 -5.11
CA LYS A 99 38.42 -34.41 -5.38
C LYS A 99 39.42 -34.78 -4.26
N GLN A 100 39.54 -33.96 -3.22
CA GLN A 100 40.52 -34.18 -2.16
C GLN A 100 40.02 -35.16 -1.11
N GLN A 101 40.91 -36.05 -0.63
CA GLN A 101 40.60 -36.95 0.47
C GLN A 101 40.40 -36.16 1.76
N GLY A 102 39.41 -36.60 2.58
CA GLY A 102 39.10 -35.97 3.85
C GLY A 102 38.13 -34.78 3.73
N VAL A 103 37.75 -34.38 2.51
CA VAL A 103 36.62 -33.44 2.31
C VAL A 103 35.35 -34.26 2.25
N GLU A 104 34.43 -34.04 3.19
CA GLU A 104 33.19 -34.77 3.28
C GLU A 104 32.07 -34.14 2.49
N TYR A 105 31.91 -32.80 2.58
CA TYR A 105 30.84 -32.09 1.95
C TYR A 105 31.23 -30.69 1.52
N ILE A 106 30.72 -30.24 0.36
CA ILE A 106 30.89 -28.86 -0.12
C ILE A 106 29.54 -28.31 -0.55
N GLN A 107 29.22 -27.13 -0.05
CA GLN A 107 28.00 -26.41 -0.38
C GLN A 107 28.31 -24.97 -0.79
N ILE A 108 27.96 -24.60 -2.02
CA ILE A 108 27.79 -23.19 -2.42
C ILE A 108 26.33 -22.81 -2.28
N THR A 109 26.09 -21.60 -1.79
CA THR A 109 24.75 -21.00 -1.69
C THR A 109 24.54 -19.99 -2.80
N SER A 110 23.28 -19.67 -3.11
CA SER A 110 22.96 -18.49 -3.93
C SER A 110 23.33 -17.24 -3.14
N GLY A 111 23.72 -16.20 -3.84
CA GLY A 111 23.88 -14.87 -3.24
C GLY A 111 22.58 -14.44 -2.58
N ALA A 112 22.66 -13.79 -1.43
CA ALA A 112 21.51 -13.12 -0.83
C ALA A 112 21.06 -12.00 -1.78
N THR A 113 19.80 -12.04 -2.23
CA THR A 113 19.21 -10.98 -3.03
C THR A 113 18.60 -9.94 -2.10
N GLN A 114 18.87 -8.68 -2.38
CA GLN A 114 18.24 -7.54 -1.69
C GLN A 114 16.71 -7.60 -1.86
N MET A 115 15.95 -7.43 -0.79
CA MET A 115 14.57 -7.92 -0.74
C MET A 115 13.51 -6.87 -1.09
N LEU A 116 13.67 -5.58 -0.69
CA LEU A 116 12.79 -4.48 -1.11
C LEU A 116 13.11 -3.99 -2.53
N ASN A 117 14.32 -4.22 -3.00
CA ASN A 117 14.78 -3.74 -4.30
C ASN A 117 13.99 -4.28 -5.50
N LEU A 118 13.42 -5.49 -5.44
CA LEU A 118 12.61 -6.02 -6.54
C LEU A 118 11.37 -5.16 -6.78
N ALA A 119 10.69 -4.72 -5.74
CA ALA A 119 9.52 -3.85 -5.86
C ALA A 119 9.90 -2.48 -6.44
N ARG A 120 10.97 -1.85 -5.92
CA ARG A 120 11.46 -0.54 -6.43
C ARG A 120 11.98 -0.63 -7.86
N GLN A 121 12.74 -1.68 -8.17
CA GLN A 121 13.26 -1.93 -9.51
C GLN A 121 12.11 -2.11 -10.51
N GLU A 122 11.10 -2.89 -10.15
CA GLU A 122 9.92 -3.16 -10.96
C GLU A 122 9.13 -1.87 -11.26
N ALA A 123 8.97 -0.97 -10.30
CA ALA A 123 8.27 0.30 -10.47
C ALA A 123 9.13 1.44 -11.05
N GLY A 124 10.46 1.27 -11.16
CA GLY A 124 11.39 2.29 -11.66
C GLY A 124 11.87 3.28 -10.59
N THR A 125 11.61 3.05 -9.30
CA THR A 125 12.01 3.97 -8.22
C THR A 125 13.53 4.06 -8.07
N ASP A 126 14.28 2.97 -8.28
CA ASP A 126 15.74 2.99 -8.21
C ASP A 126 16.38 3.93 -9.24
N GLN A 127 15.76 4.13 -10.40
CA GLN A 127 16.20 5.10 -11.41
C GLN A 127 15.97 6.54 -10.94
N ILE A 128 14.85 6.77 -10.25
CA ILE A 128 14.51 8.07 -9.66
C ILE A 128 15.52 8.46 -8.58
N HIS A 129 15.84 7.53 -7.66
CA HIS A 129 16.80 7.77 -6.59
C HIS A 129 18.21 8.06 -7.12
N LYS A 130 18.60 7.43 -8.23
CA LYS A 130 19.90 7.68 -8.89
C LYS A 130 19.91 8.91 -9.77
N GLY A 131 18.76 9.49 -10.08
CA GLY A 131 18.64 10.57 -11.05
C GLY A 131 18.98 10.15 -12.49
N THR A 132 18.85 8.85 -12.83
CA THR A 132 19.21 8.34 -14.15
C THR A 132 18.26 8.92 -15.21
N ASP A 133 18.84 9.63 -16.20
CA ASP A 133 18.10 10.35 -17.24
C ASP A 133 17.06 11.35 -16.71
N LEU A 134 17.37 11.96 -15.55
CA LEU A 134 16.58 12.98 -14.86
C LEU A 134 17.46 14.21 -14.53
N PRO A 135 16.89 15.41 -14.30
CA PRO A 135 17.66 16.61 -13.93
C PRO A 135 18.47 16.44 -12.63
N LYS A 136 18.00 15.63 -11.70
CA LYS A 136 18.63 15.29 -10.41
C LYS A 136 18.04 14.01 -9.84
N ALA A 137 18.58 13.56 -8.71
CA ALA A 137 17.93 12.53 -7.87
C ALA A 137 16.66 13.10 -7.20
N TYR A 138 15.62 12.27 -7.08
CA TYR A 138 14.39 12.59 -6.38
C TYR A 138 14.12 11.52 -5.31
N THR A 139 14.21 11.93 -4.05
CA THR A 139 14.19 11.06 -2.87
C THR A 139 13.13 11.47 -1.85
N GLY A 140 12.25 12.40 -2.24
CA GLY A 140 11.23 12.99 -1.37
C GLY A 140 11.74 14.15 -0.50
N GLU A 141 12.97 14.65 -0.73
CA GLU A 141 13.52 15.78 0.00
C GLU A 141 12.60 17.01 -0.10
N GLY A 142 12.32 17.64 1.04
CA GLY A 142 11.43 18.81 1.11
C GLY A 142 9.93 18.47 1.09
N VAL A 143 9.55 17.20 1.21
CA VAL A 143 8.16 16.73 1.24
C VAL A 143 7.87 16.07 2.59
N VAL A 144 6.63 16.18 3.07
CA VAL A 144 6.13 15.47 4.25
C VAL A 144 5.43 14.19 3.81
N VAL A 145 5.83 13.06 4.36
CA VAL A 145 5.11 11.79 4.29
C VAL A 145 4.41 11.56 5.62
N GLY A 146 3.08 11.59 5.60
CA GLY A 146 2.25 11.27 6.74
C GLY A 146 1.80 9.82 6.73
N VAL A 147 1.79 9.16 7.88
CA VAL A 147 1.25 7.79 8.02
C VAL A 147 0.30 7.74 9.21
N VAL A 148 -0.93 7.30 8.96
CA VAL A 148 -1.95 7.06 9.99
C VAL A 148 -2.11 5.55 10.14
N ASP A 149 -1.68 5.00 11.28
CA ASP A 149 -1.59 3.55 11.49
C ASP A 149 -1.41 3.23 12.99
N ALA A 150 -1.06 1.99 13.32
CA ALA A 150 -0.67 1.53 14.65
C ALA A 150 0.54 0.59 14.57
N GLY A 151 1.27 0.44 15.65
CA GLY A 151 2.45 -0.44 15.72
C GLY A 151 3.72 0.24 15.23
N PHE A 152 4.00 1.45 15.70
CA PHE A 152 5.18 2.22 15.35
C PHE A 152 6.34 1.99 16.32
N ASP A 153 7.51 1.68 15.79
CA ASP A 153 8.81 1.75 16.47
C ASP A 153 9.56 3.00 15.99
N TYR A 154 9.45 4.10 16.73
CA TYR A 154 10.04 5.39 16.36
C TYR A 154 11.58 5.37 16.32
N MET A 155 12.18 4.39 16.99
CA MET A 155 13.62 4.28 17.14
C MET A 155 14.29 3.44 16.04
N HIS A 156 13.50 2.84 15.13
CA HIS A 156 14.07 2.02 14.06
C HIS A 156 15.01 2.84 13.16
N ALA A 157 16.15 2.26 12.77
CA ALA A 157 17.16 2.95 11.96
C ALA A 157 16.64 3.46 10.61
N ALA A 158 15.62 2.80 10.04
CA ALA A 158 14.96 3.27 8.81
C ALA A 158 14.38 4.68 8.91
N PHE A 159 14.16 5.21 10.12
CA PHE A 159 13.64 6.56 10.34
C PHE A 159 14.73 7.58 10.66
N ARG A 160 15.99 7.22 10.48
CA ARG A 160 17.13 8.10 10.70
C ARG A 160 17.83 8.46 9.40
N ARG A 161 18.45 9.62 9.36
CA ARG A 161 19.26 10.04 8.22
C ARG A 161 20.61 9.32 8.24
N PRO A 162 21.03 8.66 7.14
CA PRO A 162 22.30 7.90 7.11
C PRO A 162 23.53 8.76 7.37
N ALA A 163 23.52 10.03 6.97
CA ALA A 163 24.69 10.91 7.04
C ALA A 163 25.11 11.31 8.47
N ASP A 164 24.15 11.50 9.38
CA ASP A 164 24.37 12.04 10.71
C ASP A 164 23.58 11.35 11.83
N GLY A 165 22.77 10.33 11.50
CA GLY A 165 21.90 9.62 12.44
C GLY A 165 20.71 10.42 12.93
N ALA A 166 20.45 11.63 12.42
CA ALA A 166 19.34 12.47 12.86
C ALA A 166 17.99 11.85 12.56
N LEU A 167 17.05 11.98 13.50
CA LEU A 167 15.69 11.47 13.36
C LEU A 167 14.94 12.24 12.27
N ARG A 168 14.29 11.50 11.35
CA ARG A 168 13.47 12.07 10.27
C ARG A 168 11.98 12.14 10.63
N ILE A 169 11.55 11.46 11.69
CA ILE A 169 10.23 11.68 12.27
C ILE A 169 10.25 13.07 12.91
N LYS A 170 9.36 13.95 12.45
CA LYS A 170 9.27 15.34 12.88
C LYS A 170 8.22 15.56 13.94
N ARG A 171 7.12 14.83 13.87
CA ARG A 171 6.05 14.81 14.84
C ARG A 171 5.39 13.43 14.92
N VAL A 172 4.91 13.12 16.09
CA VAL A 172 4.02 11.99 16.35
C VAL A 172 2.84 12.47 17.15
N TRP A 173 1.63 12.04 16.79
CA TRP A 173 0.45 12.18 17.63
C TRP A 173 -0.07 10.79 17.99
N GLU A 174 0.05 10.44 19.28
CA GLU A 174 -0.54 9.21 19.83
C GLU A 174 -1.93 9.54 20.36
N GLN A 175 -2.97 9.16 19.60
CA GLN A 175 -4.34 9.61 19.91
C GLN A 175 -4.93 8.98 21.16
N SER A 176 -4.52 7.76 21.53
CA SER A 176 -5.02 7.05 22.71
C SER A 176 -4.15 7.19 23.94
N ALA A 177 -2.92 7.66 23.81
CA ALA A 177 -2.03 7.86 24.93
C ALA A 177 -2.49 9.03 25.82
N THR A 178 -2.36 8.86 27.13
CA THR A 178 -2.86 9.86 28.09
C THR A 178 -1.75 10.64 28.80
N THR A 179 -0.56 10.07 28.92
CA THR A 179 0.54 10.69 29.64
C THR A 179 1.91 10.29 29.12
N LEU A 180 2.74 11.27 28.86
CA LEU A 180 4.19 11.18 28.80
C LEU A 180 4.73 12.50 29.40
N ASP A 181 5.66 12.40 30.34
CA ASP A 181 6.25 13.60 30.98
C ASP A 181 6.92 14.49 29.91
N GLY A 182 6.49 15.76 29.85
CA GLY A 182 6.90 16.76 28.87
C GLY A 182 6.06 16.80 27.60
N ALA A 183 5.15 15.85 27.36
CA ALA A 183 4.22 15.87 26.24
C ALA A 183 2.83 16.37 26.67
N SER A 184 2.07 16.92 25.74
CA SER A 184 0.69 17.36 25.93
C SER A 184 -0.14 17.06 24.68
N ALA A 185 -1.45 17.14 24.79
CA ALA A 185 -2.33 17.03 23.65
C ALA A 185 -2.06 18.16 22.65
N PRO A 186 -2.14 17.89 21.31
CA PRO A 186 -2.08 18.95 20.33
C PRO A 186 -3.20 19.97 20.58
N ALA A 187 -2.87 21.25 20.67
CA ALA A 187 -3.78 22.30 21.15
C ALA A 187 -5.12 22.38 20.38
N LYS A 188 -5.10 22.16 19.06
CA LYS A 188 -6.29 22.17 18.20
C LYS A 188 -7.23 20.99 18.48
N TYR A 189 -6.68 19.83 18.83
CA TYR A 189 -7.42 18.57 18.92
C TYR A 189 -7.82 18.23 20.35
N GLY A 190 -6.98 18.54 21.35
CA GLY A 190 -7.32 18.48 22.77
C GLY A 190 -7.35 17.06 23.37
N TYR A 191 -6.85 16.04 22.67
CA TYR A 191 -6.75 14.67 23.18
C TYR A 191 -5.48 13.97 22.69
N GLY A 192 -5.14 12.83 23.31
CA GLY A 192 -3.88 12.14 23.04
C GLY A 192 -2.67 12.90 23.54
N ILE A 193 -1.48 12.55 23.06
CA ILE A 193 -0.24 13.27 23.31
C ILE A 193 0.48 13.57 21.99
N GLU A 194 1.12 14.73 21.92
CA GLU A 194 1.97 15.12 20.79
C GLU A 194 3.44 15.03 21.18
N LEU A 195 4.21 14.31 20.38
CA LEU A 195 5.66 14.23 20.47
C LEU A 195 6.23 15.12 19.35
N ASN A 196 6.53 16.36 19.69
CA ASN A 196 6.92 17.39 18.71
C ASN A 196 8.40 17.79 18.78
N THR A 197 9.20 17.05 19.55
CA THR A 197 10.66 17.18 19.56
C THR A 197 11.33 15.81 19.47
N PRO A 198 12.55 15.74 18.93
CA PRO A 198 13.31 14.49 18.90
C PRO A 198 13.42 13.80 20.26
N GLU A 199 13.62 14.56 21.33
CA GLU A 199 13.79 14.05 22.68
C GLU A 199 12.51 13.38 23.22
N LEU A 200 11.33 13.93 22.92
CA LEU A 200 10.05 13.32 23.27
C LEU A 200 9.79 12.04 22.49
N ILE A 201 10.09 12.04 21.18
CA ILE A 201 9.96 10.86 20.32
C ILE A 201 10.90 9.76 20.80
N GLU A 202 12.16 10.08 21.09
CA GLU A 202 13.14 9.14 21.61
C GLU A 202 12.77 8.63 23.02
N LYS A 203 12.15 9.47 23.85
CA LYS A 203 11.64 9.07 25.17
C LYS A 203 10.46 8.09 25.07
N ALA A 204 9.56 8.28 24.09
CA ALA A 204 8.43 7.40 23.85
C ALA A 204 8.86 6.05 23.25
N GLN A 205 9.89 6.04 22.38
CA GLN A 205 10.44 4.89 21.67
C GLN A 205 9.50 4.23 20.63
N GLY A 206 8.22 4.14 20.89
CA GLY A 206 7.19 3.55 20.06
C GLY A 206 5.81 3.78 20.67
N ASP A 207 4.77 3.43 19.94
CA ASP A 207 3.41 3.42 20.47
C ASP A 207 3.14 2.18 21.34
N SER A 208 1.93 2.07 21.89
CA SER A 208 1.54 0.97 22.77
C SER A 208 1.13 -0.31 22.05
N ASP A 209 1.06 -0.30 20.71
CA ASP A 209 0.65 -1.47 19.93
C ASP A 209 1.81 -2.47 19.75
N SER A 210 1.54 -3.75 19.94
CA SER A 210 2.55 -4.82 19.85
C SER A 210 2.76 -5.37 18.45
N ASN A 211 1.96 -4.94 17.45
CA ASN A 211 2.20 -5.29 16.06
C ASN A 211 3.16 -4.30 15.40
N SER A 212 3.66 -4.61 14.23
CA SER A 212 4.64 -3.77 13.52
C SER A 212 4.08 -3.12 12.27
N HIS A 213 2.75 -3.08 12.10
CA HIS A 213 2.15 -2.69 10.84
C HIS A 213 2.52 -1.26 10.46
N GLY A 214 2.36 -0.29 11.35
CA GLY A 214 2.72 1.11 11.12
C GLY A 214 4.22 1.32 10.82
N THR A 215 5.10 0.60 11.55
CA THR A 215 6.55 0.62 11.28
C THR A 215 6.86 0.15 9.86
N HIS A 216 6.25 -0.97 9.47
CA HIS A 216 6.45 -1.58 8.15
C HIS A 216 5.97 -0.66 7.02
N VAL A 217 4.77 -0.11 7.18
CA VAL A 217 4.12 0.83 6.25
C VAL A 217 4.94 2.11 6.10
N ALA A 218 5.32 2.74 7.22
CA ALA A 218 6.10 3.99 7.20
C ALA A 218 7.48 3.80 6.54
N ALA A 219 8.12 2.65 6.76
CA ALA A 219 9.42 2.35 6.16
C ALA A 219 9.31 2.02 4.65
N ILE A 220 8.22 1.41 4.16
CA ILE A 220 7.97 1.27 2.71
C ILE A 220 7.85 2.64 2.05
N ALA A 221 7.11 3.55 2.66
CA ALA A 221 6.90 4.89 2.10
C ALA A 221 8.19 5.72 2.15
N ALA A 222 8.82 5.83 3.33
CA ALA A 222 9.85 6.82 3.60
C ALA A 222 11.06 6.29 4.40
N GLY A 223 11.27 4.97 4.50
CA GLY A 223 12.43 4.41 5.18
C GLY A 223 13.73 4.76 4.49
N SER A 224 14.73 5.24 5.24
CA SER A 224 16.14 5.23 4.82
C SER A 224 16.80 3.97 5.35
N ASP A 225 17.81 3.46 4.66
CA ASP A 225 18.61 2.37 5.19
C ASP A 225 19.95 2.90 5.72
N ALA A 226 20.04 3.04 7.03
CA ALA A 226 21.24 3.46 7.69
C ALA A 226 22.31 2.31 7.80
N TYR A 227 21.98 1.08 7.35
CA TYR A 227 22.78 -0.10 7.65
C TYR A 227 23.21 -0.97 6.49
N LYS A 228 22.38 -1.17 5.49
CA LYS A 228 22.52 -2.27 4.51
C LYS A 228 22.64 -1.78 3.07
N ASP A 229 23.52 -0.87 2.77
CA ASP A 229 23.83 -0.44 1.40
C ASP A 229 22.57 -0.20 0.52
N GLY A 230 21.47 0.25 1.14
CA GLY A 230 20.20 0.52 0.47
C GLY A 230 19.29 -0.69 0.27
N ALA A 231 19.51 -1.82 0.97
CA ALA A 231 18.71 -3.04 0.76
C ALA A 231 17.22 -2.87 1.08
N TYR A 232 16.88 -2.09 2.11
CA TYR A 232 15.51 -1.93 2.60
C TYR A 232 15.04 -0.47 2.58
N VAL A 233 15.61 0.34 1.71
CA VAL A 233 15.22 1.74 1.51
C VAL A 233 13.80 1.84 0.98
N GLY A 234 13.00 2.73 1.55
CA GLY A 234 11.67 3.09 1.07
C GLY A 234 11.69 3.90 -0.23
N ASN A 235 10.52 4.35 -0.67
CA ASN A 235 10.41 5.08 -1.94
C ASN A 235 10.74 6.58 -1.83
N ALA A 236 10.67 7.17 -0.62
CA ALA A 236 11.01 8.57 -0.34
C ALA A 236 11.98 8.69 0.85
N PRO A 237 13.24 8.21 0.72
CA PRO A 237 14.15 8.06 1.85
C PRO A 237 14.63 9.36 2.49
N ASP A 238 14.43 10.52 1.87
CA ASP A 238 14.80 11.83 2.41
C ASP A 238 13.60 12.70 2.79
N ALA A 239 12.38 12.16 2.73
CA ALA A 239 11.18 12.86 3.17
C ALA A 239 11.16 13.07 4.70
N ASP A 240 10.54 14.16 5.16
CA ASP A 240 10.15 14.32 6.55
C ASP A 240 8.96 13.40 6.87
N ILE A 241 8.96 12.80 8.04
CA ILE A 241 7.95 11.81 8.44
C ILE A 241 7.08 12.39 9.56
N VAL A 242 5.76 12.29 9.42
CA VAL A 242 4.79 12.59 10.48
C VAL A 242 3.91 11.37 10.70
N LEU A 243 3.81 10.92 11.95
CA LEU A 243 3.07 9.72 12.31
C LEU A 243 1.87 10.08 13.17
N VAL A 244 0.74 9.39 12.94
CA VAL A 244 -0.37 9.40 13.89
C VAL A 244 -0.67 7.97 14.28
N ALA A 245 -0.47 7.68 15.57
CA ALA A 245 -0.69 6.35 16.15
C ALA A 245 -2.14 6.25 16.66
N LEU A 246 -2.86 5.28 16.11
CA LEU A 246 -4.25 4.94 16.45
C LEU A 246 -4.30 3.81 17.48
N ASP A 247 -5.39 3.72 18.22
CA ASP A 247 -5.84 2.46 18.82
C ASP A 247 -6.88 1.83 17.90
N LEU A 248 -6.49 0.82 17.13
CA LEU A 248 -7.37 0.19 16.15
C LEU A 248 -8.60 -0.48 16.74
N ASN A 249 -8.64 -0.71 18.07
CA ASN A 249 -9.81 -1.24 18.76
C ASN A 249 -10.81 -0.16 19.22
N ALA A 250 -10.36 1.10 19.30
CA ALA A 250 -11.16 2.21 19.83
C ALA A 250 -11.35 3.36 18.82
N SER A 251 -10.38 3.60 17.92
CA SER A 251 -10.43 4.68 16.94
C SER A 251 -11.48 4.43 15.86
N ASN A 252 -12.11 5.49 15.40
CA ASN A 252 -13.15 5.49 14.37
C ASN A 252 -12.80 6.42 13.19
N ASN A 253 -13.69 6.52 12.19
CA ASN A 253 -13.45 7.33 11.00
C ASN A 253 -13.23 8.82 11.29
N ALA A 254 -13.81 9.37 12.38
CA ALA A 254 -13.59 10.77 12.77
C ALA A 254 -12.17 10.96 13.32
N ASP A 255 -11.64 10.00 14.08
CA ASP A 255 -10.25 10.01 14.57
C ASP A 255 -9.25 9.94 13.43
N ILE A 256 -9.54 9.14 12.40
CA ILE A 256 -8.72 9.06 11.18
C ILE A 256 -8.78 10.39 10.38
N SER A 257 -9.96 11.02 10.28
CA SER A 257 -10.10 12.33 9.65
C SER A 257 -9.30 13.40 10.41
N ASN A 258 -9.32 13.38 11.74
CA ASN A 258 -8.50 14.25 12.59
C ASN A 258 -7.00 14.01 12.34
N ALA A 259 -6.60 12.75 12.21
CA ALA A 259 -5.21 12.38 11.93
C ALA A 259 -4.73 12.92 10.59
N VAL A 260 -5.53 12.80 9.52
CA VAL A 260 -5.22 13.37 8.20
C VAL A 260 -5.08 14.88 8.28
N GLN A 261 -6.01 15.57 8.95
CA GLN A 261 -5.98 17.01 9.11
C GLN A 261 -4.75 17.47 9.91
N TYR A 262 -4.38 16.75 10.98
CA TYR A 262 -3.20 17.04 11.79
C TYR A 262 -1.90 16.99 10.95
N ILE A 263 -1.77 16.00 10.08
CA ILE A 263 -0.61 15.88 9.20
C ILE A 263 -0.56 17.04 8.20
N PHE A 264 -1.70 17.40 7.60
CA PHE A 264 -1.77 18.56 6.70
C PHE A 264 -1.52 19.89 7.42
N ASP A 265 -2.02 20.07 8.65
CA ASP A 265 -1.73 21.25 9.47
C ASP A 265 -0.22 21.42 9.70
N TYR A 266 0.49 20.32 10.00
CA TYR A 266 1.94 20.34 10.13
C TYR A 266 2.64 20.70 8.82
N ALA A 267 2.21 20.12 7.72
CA ALA A 267 2.78 20.40 6.40
C ALA A 267 2.61 21.89 6.02
N ASP A 268 1.43 22.46 6.28
CA ASP A 268 1.13 23.88 6.09
C ASP A 268 1.99 24.77 7.02
N GLU A 269 2.19 24.36 8.30
CA GLU A 269 3.05 25.07 9.25
C GLU A 269 4.49 25.19 8.75
N VAL A 270 5.03 24.13 8.14
CA VAL A 270 6.40 24.11 7.61
C VAL A 270 6.51 24.50 6.13
N GLY A 271 5.39 24.81 5.49
CA GLY A 271 5.33 25.24 4.09
C GLY A 271 5.80 24.18 3.09
N LYS A 272 5.54 22.90 3.37
CA LYS A 272 5.94 21.76 2.52
C LYS A 272 4.74 21.03 1.91
N PRO A 273 4.87 20.51 0.69
CA PRO A 273 3.88 19.59 0.16
C PRO A 273 3.85 18.29 0.98
N CYS A 274 2.70 17.60 0.94
CA CYS A 274 2.44 16.44 1.78
C CYS A 274 1.66 15.36 1.05
N VAL A 275 2.00 14.11 1.33
CA VAL A 275 1.18 12.94 1.00
C VAL A 275 0.91 12.13 2.26
N VAL A 276 -0.36 11.79 2.49
CA VAL A 276 -0.80 10.94 3.61
C VAL A 276 -1.12 9.55 3.10
N ASN A 277 -0.58 8.53 3.78
CA ASN A 277 -0.89 7.13 3.53
C ASN A 277 -1.93 6.62 4.52
N LEU A 278 -2.98 5.97 4.00
CA LEU A 278 -4.01 5.27 4.75
C LEU A 278 -3.97 3.78 4.40
N SER A 279 -3.29 2.97 5.21
CA SER A 279 -3.27 1.51 5.10
C SER A 279 -4.35 0.87 5.97
N LEU A 280 -5.53 1.47 5.97
CA LEU A 280 -6.68 1.18 6.83
C LEU A 280 -7.92 0.90 5.99
N GLY A 281 -8.89 0.19 6.56
CA GLY A 281 -10.18 -0.07 5.91
C GLY A 281 -11.23 -0.56 6.89
N ASN A 282 -12.49 -0.21 6.65
CA ASN A 282 -13.68 -0.79 7.28
C ASN A 282 -14.79 -0.94 6.22
N GLN A 283 -15.97 -1.38 6.65
CA GLN A 283 -17.10 -1.62 5.77
C GLN A 283 -18.29 -0.71 6.09
N ASP A 284 -18.05 0.37 6.85
CA ASP A 284 -19.12 1.27 7.32
C ASP A 284 -19.35 2.38 6.29
N GLY A 285 -20.52 2.39 5.64
CA GLY A 285 -20.88 3.46 4.72
C GLY A 285 -21.50 3.01 3.40
N PRO A 286 -21.86 3.97 2.53
CA PRO A 286 -22.55 3.71 1.27
C PRO A 286 -21.65 3.21 0.14
N HIS A 287 -20.33 3.20 0.30
CA HIS A 287 -19.31 2.80 -0.67
C HIS A 287 -19.39 3.50 -2.04
N ASP A 288 -19.81 4.77 -2.05
CA ASP A 288 -20.02 5.59 -3.24
C ASP A 288 -19.31 6.96 -3.20
N GLY A 289 -18.47 7.18 -2.20
CA GLY A 289 -17.78 8.45 -2.01
C GLY A 289 -18.65 9.57 -1.44
N THR A 290 -19.77 9.23 -0.80
CA THR A 290 -20.66 10.19 -0.14
C THR A 290 -20.72 10.02 1.38
N SER A 291 -19.93 9.13 1.95
CA SER A 291 -19.77 9.03 3.40
C SER A 291 -19.22 10.32 3.98
N THR A 292 -19.42 10.54 5.28
CA THR A 292 -18.84 11.70 5.97
C THR A 292 -17.31 11.67 5.87
N PHE A 293 -16.70 10.48 6.03
CA PHE A 293 -15.26 10.31 5.88
C PHE A 293 -14.75 10.72 4.50
N ASP A 294 -15.36 10.20 3.45
CA ASP A 294 -14.97 10.49 2.06
C ASP A 294 -15.11 11.98 1.75
N THR A 295 -16.26 12.58 2.12
CA THR A 295 -16.51 14.00 1.83
C THR A 295 -15.55 14.93 2.57
N MET A 296 -15.20 14.60 3.83
CA MET A 296 -14.22 15.37 4.61
C MET A 296 -12.81 15.21 4.04
N THR A 297 -12.36 14.00 3.79
CA THR A 297 -11.00 13.75 3.30
C THR A 297 -10.81 14.23 1.87
N ASP A 298 -11.83 14.16 1.02
CA ASP A 298 -11.80 14.76 -0.31
C ASP A 298 -11.66 16.30 -0.24
N ALA A 299 -12.35 16.96 0.72
CA ALA A 299 -12.26 18.40 0.91
C ALA A 299 -10.91 18.87 1.48
N MET A 300 -10.23 18.04 2.26
CA MET A 300 -8.90 18.33 2.81
C MET A 300 -7.82 18.33 1.73
N GLN A 301 -8.02 17.60 0.64
CA GLN A 301 -7.05 17.49 -0.44
C GLN A 301 -7.06 18.72 -1.36
N GLY A 302 -5.89 19.06 -1.89
CA GLY A 302 -5.70 20.19 -2.78
C GLY A 302 -4.28 20.24 -3.36
N PRO A 303 -3.86 21.36 -3.94
CA PRO A 303 -2.50 21.50 -4.42
C PRO A 303 -1.47 21.19 -3.32
N GLY A 304 -0.60 20.23 -3.56
CA GLY A 304 0.42 19.80 -2.60
C GLY A 304 -0.11 19.04 -1.37
N ARG A 305 -1.40 18.68 -1.32
CA ARG A 305 -2.00 17.88 -0.24
C ARG A 305 -2.75 16.70 -0.82
N LEU A 306 -2.17 15.51 -0.72
CA LEU A 306 -2.62 14.30 -1.39
C LEU A 306 -2.84 13.17 -0.39
N ILE A 307 -3.77 12.26 -0.69
CA ILE A 307 -4.02 11.05 0.09
C ILE A 307 -3.92 9.83 -0.83
N VAL A 308 -3.21 8.82 -0.37
CA VAL A 308 -3.12 7.49 -0.98
C VAL A 308 -3.69 6.48 -0.01
N GLY A 309 -4.56 5.59 -0.48
CA GLY A 309 -5.26 4.64 0.36
C GLY A 309 -5.25 3.21 -0.17
N ALA A 310 -5.33 2.24 0.73
CA ALA A 310 -5.41 0.83 0.40
C ALA A 310 -6.81 0.45 -0.09
N ALA A 311 -6.90 -0.41 -1.11
CA ALA A 311 -8.18 -0.89 -1.64
C ALA A 311 -8.91 -1.87 -0.69
N GLY A 312 -8.16 -2.58 0.16
CA GLY A 312 -8.65 -3.65 1.02
C GLY A 312 -8.12 -5.03 0.64
N ASN A 313 -8.29 -6.01 1.53
CA ASN A 313 -7.74 -7.36 1.38
C ASN A 313 -8.85 -8.44 1.38
N HIS A 314 -10.00 -8.14 0.77
CA HIS A 314 -11.25 -8.87 0.92
C HIS A 314 -11.73 -9.54 -0.38
N ARG A 315 -10.82 -9.78 -1.34
CA ARG A 315 -11.19 -10.32 -2.67
C ARG A 315 -12.07 -11.56 -2.62
N THR A 316 -11.86 -12.42 -1.65
CA THR A 316 -12.56 -13.71 -1.53
C THR A 316 -13.62 -13.71 -0.43
N ASP A 317 -13.87 -12.57 0.20
CA ASP A 317 -14.77 -12.48 1.34
C ASP A 317 -16.22 -12.24 0.88
N ALA A 318 -17.16 -12.87 1.60
CA ALA A 318 -18.57 -12.84 1.29
C ALA A 318 -19.32 -11.87 2.22
N PHE A 319 -19.17 -10.58 2.03
CA PHE A 319 -19.72 -9.56 2.93
C PHE A 319 -20.60 -8.49 2.25
N HIS A 320 -20.70 -8.50 0.92
CA HIS A 320 -21.48 -7.50 0.16
C HIS A 320 -22.43 -8.16 -0.81
N ILE A 321 -23.70 -7.76 -0.78
CA ILE A 321 -24.72 -8.09 -1.80
C ILE A 321 -25.16 -6.80 -2.48
N ASP A 322 -25.00 -6.75 -3.80
CA ASP A 322 -25.52 -5.71 -4.67
C ASP A 322 -26.74 -6.25 -5.41
N HIS A 323 -27.90 -5.62 -5.22
CA HIS A 323 -29.15 -6.11 -5.80
C HIS A 323 -30.00 -4.99 -6.36
N THR A 324 -30.51 -5.19 -7.58
CA THR A 324 -31.45 -4.25 -8.23
C THR A 324 -32.82 -4.88 -8.39
N PHE A 325 -33.80 -4.29 -7.76
CA PHE A 325 -35.23 -4.62 -7.96
C PHE A 325 -35.75 -3.96 -9.23
N ALA A 326 -36.20 -4.75 -10.19
CA ALA A 326 -36.74 -4.24 -11.46
C ALA A 326 -38.10 -3.52 -11.30
N THR A 327 -38.91 -3.96 -10.34
CA THR A 327 -40.25 -3.45 -10.07
C THR A 327 -40.53 -3.49 -8.56
N ALA A 328 -41.60 -2.78 -8.15
CA ALA A 328 -42.13 -2.83 -6.76
C ALA A 328 -42.63 -4.24 -6.36
N ASP A 329 -43.07 -5.03 -7.33
CA ASP A 329 -43.62 -6.37 -7.12
C ASP A 329 -42.53 -7.46 -7.33
N ALA A 330 -41.25 -7.11 -7.42
CA ALA A 330 -40.17 -8.07 -7.54
C ALA A 330 -40.08 -8.96 -6.28
N ALA A 331 -39.59 -10.18 -6.47
CA ALA A 331 -39.38 -11.08 -5.34
C ALA A 331 -38.43 -10.44 -4.31
N PRO A 332 -38.71 -10.59 -3.00
CA PRO A 332 -37.83 -10.06 -1.97
C PRO A 332 -36.41 -10.66 -2.06
N LEU A 333 -35.41 -9.85 -1.79
CA LEU A 333 -34.03 -10.28 -1.58
C LEU A 333 -33.95 -10.91 -0.18
N ARG A 334 -33.50 -12.16 -0.10
CA ARG A 334 -33.28 -12.86 1.18
C ARG A 334 -31.85 -13.34 1.29
N THR A 335 -31.25 -13.23 2.48
CA THR A 335 -29.92 -13.75 2.79
C THR A 335 -29.83 -14.23 4.23
N PHE A 336 -28.96 -15.18 4.52
CA PHE A 336 -28.65 -15.56 5.90
C PHE A 336 -27.47 -14.75 6.41
N VAL A 337 -27.51 -14.48 7.71
CA VAL A 337 -26.37 -13.94 8.45
C VAL A 337 -25.53 -15.10 8.98
N LYS A 338 -24.30 -15.16 8.54
CA LYS A 338 -23.29 -16.12 9.00
C LYS A 338 -22.43 -15.49 10.08
N TYR A 339 -22.42 -16.06 11.26
CA TYR A 339 -21.49 -15.68 12.31
C TYR A 339 -20.13 -16.35 12.06
N LYS A 340 -19.07 -15.58 11.85
CA LYS A 340 -17.69 -16.09 11.71
C LYS A 340 -17.15 -16.62 13.04
N VAL A 341 -17.59 -16.00 14.14
CA VAL A 341 -17.38 -16.48 15.51
C VAL A 341 -18.76 -16.76 16.12
N ALA A 342 -18.95 -17.96 16.65
CA ALA A 342 -20.23 -18.31 17.24
C ALA A 342 -20.61 -17.30 18.35
N PRO A 343 -21.89 -16.86 18.43
CA PRO A 343 -22.34 -15.95 19.47
C PRO A 343 -22.01 -16.52 20.87
N SER A 344 -21.34 -15.71 21.69
CA SER A 344 -20.97 -16.05 23.06
C SER A 344 -21.07 -14.80 23.95
N ASN A 345 -21.11 -14.98 25.26
CA ASN A 345 -21.19 -13.87 26.22
C ASN A 345 -20.00 -12.90 26.14
N SER A 346 -18.92 -13.28 25.48
CA SER A 346 -17.69 -12.47 25.33
C SER A 346 -17.58 -11.79 23.96
N VAL A 347 -18.46 -12.08 23.02
CA VAL A 347 -18.46 -11.48 21.68
C VAL A 347 -19.64 -10.51 21.59
N SER A 348 -19.38 -9.21 21.60
CA SER A 348 -20.32 -8.22 21.10
C SER A 348 -20.51 -8.47 19.61
N GLY A 349 -21.74 -8.64 19.16
CA GLY A 349 -22.02 -9.06 17.80
C GLY A 349 -21.67 -8.00 16.76
N GLY A 350 -21.46 -8.44 15.52
CA GLY A 350 -21.13 -7.61 14.37
C GLY A 350 -22.30 -6.79 13.85
N THR A 351 -22.02 -6.02 12.80
CA THR A 351 -22.94 -5.06 12.20
C THR A 351 -23.25 -5.42 10.75
N ILE A 352 -24.49 -5.14 10.32
CA ILE A 352 -24.91 -5.15 8.93
C ILE A 352 -25.49 -3.78 8.61
N GLU A 353 -25.09 -3.21 7.48
CA GLU A 353 -25.64 -1.99 6.92
C GLU A 353 -26.39 -2.29 5.62
N ILE A 354 -27.55 -1.66 5.44
CA ILE A 354 -28.34 -1.74 4.23
C ILE A 354 -28.52 -0.32 3.71
N TRP A 355 -28.07 -0.08 2.47
CA TRP A 355 -28.17 1.19 1.79
C TRP A 355 -29.01 1.06 0.53
N GLY A 356 -30.09 1.86 0.42
CA GLY A 356 -30.83 2.01 -0.83
C GLY A 356 -30.30 3.16 -1.67
N GLU A 357 -30.61 3.21 -2.96
CA GLU A 357 -30.42 4.43 -3.74
C GLU A 357 -31.39 5.51 -3.31
N LYS A 358 -31.06 6.76 -3.63
CA LYS A 358 -31.95 7.91 -3.31
C LYS A 358 -33.33 7.73 -3.94
N GLY A 359 -34.38 7.78 -3.08
CA GLY A 359 -35.77 7.64 -3.50
C GLY A 359 -36.25 6.19 -3.63
N VAL A 360 -35.41 5.20 -3.38
CA VAL A 360 -35.82 3.79 -3.30
C VAL A 360 -36.55 3.56 -1.97
N ASP A 361 -37.73 2.92 -2.01
CA ASP A 361 -38.47 2.51 -0.84
C ASP A 361 -38.55 0.98 -0.74
N PHE A 362 -38.34 0.46 0.46
CA PHE A 362 -38.36 -0.97 0.76
C PHE A 362 -38.71 -1.22 2.23
N THR A 363 -38.94 -2.47 2.60
CA THR A 363 -38.97 -2.90 4.01
C THR A 363 -37.86 -3.90 4.30
N VAL A 364 -37.41 -3.94 5.55
CA VAL A 364 -36.47 -4.93 6.04
C VAL A 364 -37.12 -5.76 7.15
N ASP A 365 -37.10 -7.07 6.99
CA ASP A 365 -37.45 -8.02 8.03
C ASP A 365 -36.25 -8.81 8.49
N ILE A 366 -36.16 -9.04 9.80
CA ILE A 366 -35.19 -9.96 10.39
C ILE A 366 -35.94 -11.13 11.05
N ALA A 367 -35.47 -12.36 10.82
CA ALA A 367 -36.18 -13.54 11.26
C ALA A 367 -35.26 -14.60 11.88
N ALA A 368 -35.81 -15.32 12.87
CA ALA A 368 -35.29 -16.65 13.21
C ALA A 368 -35.88 -17.66 12.20
N TYR A 369 -35.06 -18.14 11.29
CA TYR A 369 -35.44 -19.11 10.26
C TYR A 369 -35.19 -20.53 10.73
N SER A 370 -36.18 -21.39 10.61
CA SER A 370 -36.05 -22.85 10.90
C SER A 370 -35.43 -23.56 9.70
N THR A 371 -34.19 -24.03 9.84
CA THR A 371 -33.50 -24.80 8.78
C THR A 371 -34.14 -26.17 8.57
N PHE A 372 -34.82 -26.72 9.58
CA PHE A 372 -35.56 -27.98 9.50
C PHE A 372 -36.90 -27.83 8.75
N ASN A 373 -37.72 -26.83 9.14
CA ASN A 373 -39.04 -26.63 8.55
C ASN A 373 -38.98 -25.74 7.28
N LYS A 374 -37.81 -25.20 6.94
CA LYS A 374 -37.56 -24.30 5.79
C LYS A 374 -38.50 -23.08 5.74
N LYS A 375 -38.72 -22.45 6.90
CA LYS A 375 -39.59 -21.27 7.04
C LYS A 375 -39.20 -20.40 8.21
N ASP A 376 -39.62 -19.13 8.15
CA ASP A 376 -39.49 -18.20 9.26
C ASP A 376 -40.33 -18.70 10.46
N ALA A 377 -39.71 -18.87 11.61
CA ALA A 377 -40.35 -19.26 12.86
C ALA A 377 -40.81 -18.02 13.65
N ARG A 378 -40.10 -16.93 13.56
CA ARG A 378 -40.45 -15.61 14.09
C ARG A 378 -39.77 -14.56 13.21
N SER A 379 -40.55 -13.62 12.68
CA SER A 379 -40.08 -12.49 11.88
C SER A 379 -40.54 -11.18 12.50
N THR A 380 -39.73 -10.15 12.35
CA THR A 380 -40.06 -8.79 12.78
C THR A 380 -39.62 -7.82 11.68
N THR A 381 -40.57 -6.94 11.25
CA THR A 381 -40.23 -5.84 10.36
C THR A 381 -39.47 -4.79 11.16
N VAL A 382 -38.27 -4.45 10.69
CA VAL A 382 -37.32 -3.56 11.38
C VAL A 382 -37.07 -2.26 10.63
N TYR A 383 -37.53 -2.14 9.39
CA TYR A 383 -37.46 -0.90 8.62
C TYR A 383 -38.74 -0.76 7.77
N PRO A 384 -39.36 0.42 7.71
CA PRO A 384 -38.97 1.65 8.45
C PRO A 384 -39.19 1.52 9.97
N ALA A 385 -38.27 2.12 10.73
CA ALA A 385 -38.32 2.13 12.18
C ALA A 385 -38.11 3.55 12.71
N GLU A 386 -38.70 3.85 13.86
CA GLU A 386 -38.46 5.10 14.58
C GLU A 386 -37.50 4.84 15.76
N GLY A 387 -36.39 5.60 15.81
CA GLY A 387 -35.40 5.48 16.86
C GLY A 387 -34.63 4.15 16.83
N VAL A 388 -34.15 3.70 17.99
CA VAL A 388 -33.45 2.43 18.17
C VAL A 388 -34.43 1.37 18.67
N THR A 389 -34.54 0.27 17.94
CA THR A 389 -35.45 -0.85 18.26
C THR A 389 -34.66 -2.09 18.62
N ASP A 390 -35.06 -2.77 19.70
CA ASP A 390 -34.53 -4.08 20.08
C ASP A 390 -35.42 -5.21 19.50
N VAL A 391 -34.79 -6.13 18.75
CA VAL A 391 -35.48 -7.30 18.18
C VAL A 391 -35.11 -8.55 18.99
N ASP A 392 -36.11 -9.12 19.65
CA ASP A 392 -36.01 -10.37 20.40
C ASP A 392 -36.57 -11.55 19.61
N PHE A 393 -35.81 -12.61 19.50
CA PHE A 393 -36.20 -13.83 18.80
C PHE A 393 -36.91 -14.86 19.72
N GLY A 394 -37.15 -14.52 20.98
CA GLY A 394 -37.78 -15.37 21.98
C GLY A 394 -37.01 -16.67 22.19
N LYS A 395 -37.68 -17.84 22.14
CA LYS A 395 -37.06 -19.15 22.38
C LYS A 395 -36.06 -19.62 21.32
N TYR A 396 -35.87 -18.86 20.20
CA TYR A 396 -35.07 -19.30 19.06
C TYR A 396 -33.64 -18.80 19.12
N ALA A 397 -33.40 -17.65 19.81
CA ALA A 397 -32.08 -17.12 20.10
C ALA A 397 -32.10 -16.39 21.44
N THR A 398 -30.95 -16.24 22.08
CA THR A 398 -30.78 -15.47 23.33
C THR A 398 -30.02 -14.19 23.02
N GLY A 399 -30.47 -13.07 23.57
CA GLY A 399 -30.01 -11.73 23.25
C GLY A 399 -30.91 -11.06 22.21
N THR A 400 -30.45 -9.94 21.67
CA THR A 400 -31.25 -9.08 20.77
C THR A 400 -30.43 -8.65 19.55
N TRP A 401 -31.12 -8.16 18.53
CA TRP A 401 -30.53 -7.24 17.54
C TRP A 401 -31.03 -5.83 17.81
N LYS A 402 -30.10 -4.86 17.78
CA LYS A 402 -30.43 -3.44 17.78
C LYS A 402 -30.50 -2.92 16.36
N VAL A 403 -31.56 -2.20 16.06
CA VAL A 403 -31.80 -1.67 14.71
C VAL A 403 -32.06 -0.17 14.81
N ALA A 404 -31.40 0.58 13.95
CA ALA A 404 -31.67 1.99 13.72
C ALA A 404 -31.71 2.27 12.22
N SER A 405 -32.51 3.25 11.82
CA SER A 405 -32.60 3.63 10.42
C SER A 405 -32.79 5.14 10.25
N GLU A 406 -32.38 5.62 9.09
CA GLU A 406 -32.55 7.02 8.67
C GLU A 406 -32.72 7.12 7.16
N VAL A 407 -33.15 8.29 6.68
CA VAL A 407 -32.79 8.76 5.36
C VAL A 407 -31.64 9.70 5.52
N SER A 408 -30.45 9.27 5.08
CA SER A 408 -29.21 10.00 5.31
C SER A 408 -29.31 11.46 4.82
N PRO A 409 -29.06 12.46 5.68
CA PRO A 409 -29.12 13.87 5.29
C PRO A 409 -28.02 14.27 4.31
N LEU A 410 -26.94 13.46 4.21
CA LEU A 410 -25.78 13.74 3.36
C LEU A 410 -26.03 13.45 1.88
N ASN A 411 -26.77 12.35 1.59
CA ASN A 411 -26.96 11.87 0.23
C ASN A 411 -28.42 11.56 -0.10
N GLY A 412 -29.32 11.61 0.89
CA GLY A 412 -30.78 11.34 0.71
C GLY A 412 -31.08 9.84 0.50
N LYS A 413 -30.18 8.94 0.86
CA LYS A 413 -30.34 7.49 0.72
C LYS A 413 -30.95 6.88 1.97
N PRO A 414 -31.87 5.91 1.84
CA PRO A 414 -32.31 5.09 2.96
C PRO A 414 -31.14 4.28 3.52
N HIS A 415 -30.96 4.30 4.84
CA HIS A 415 -29.90 3.62 5.56
C HIS A 415 -30.46 2.88 6.77
N VAL A 416 -30.11 1.61 6.92
CA VAL A 416 -30.49 0.75 8.03
C VAL A 416 -29.27 0.10 8.62
N VAL A 417 -29.05 0.26 9.92
CA VAL A 417 -27.98 -0.37 10.68
C VAL A 417 -28.57 -1.41 11.62
N LEU A 418 -28.06 -2.64 11.52
CA LEU A 418 -28.45 -3.77 12.35
C LEU A 418 -27.22 -4.26 13.10
N THR A 419 -27.21 -4.17 14.43
CA THR A 419 -26.12 -4.64 15.28
C THR A 419 -26.56 -5.85 16.11
N SER A 420 -25.85 -6.94 15.97
CA SER A 420 -26.11 -8.17 16.71
C SER A 420 -25.62 -8.06 18.16
N ALA A 421 -26.47 -8.42 19.11
CA ALA A 421 -26.11 -8.64 20.50
C ALA A 421 -26.58 -10.05 20.96
N LEU A 422 -26.55 -11.04 20.04
CA LEU A 422 -26.91 -12.42 20.36
C LEU A 422 -25.78 -13.11 21.13
N THR A 423 -26.16 -13.88 22.13
CA THR A 423 -25.26 -14.76 22.89
C THR A 423 -25.38 -16.22 22.52
N SER A 424 -26.52 -16.62 21.91
CA SER A 424 -26.68 -17.97 21.35
C SER A 424 -27.80 -18.00 20.31
N ILE A 425 -27.69 -18.96 19.38
CA ILE A 425 -28.76 -19.31 18.43
C ILE A 425 -29.06 -20.79 18.64
N ARG A 426 -30.35 -21.15 18.78
CA ARG A 426 -30.78 -22.51 18.98
C ARG A 426 -30.45 -23.37 17.76
N ASN A 427 -30.08 -24.63 18.00
CA ASN A 427 -29.84 -25.63 16.95
C ASN A 427 -31.03 -25.71 15.97
N ASN A 428 -30.74 -25.87 14.67
CA ASN A 428 -31.69 -25.87 13.55
C ASN A 428 -32.38 -24.52 13.29
N TYR A 429 -31.79 -23.39 13.79
CA TYR A 429 -32.20 -22.05 13.46
C TYR A 429 -31.03 -21.24 12.92
N ALA A 430 -31.34 -20.26 12.09
CA ALA A 430 -30.40 -19.27 11.55
C ALA A 430 -31.08 -17.89 11.55
N ILE A 431 -30.30 -16.84 11.51
CA ILE A 431 -30.80 -15.49 11.32
C ILE A 431 -30.91 -15.20 9.82
N ALA A 432 -32.09 -14.77 9.37
CA ALA A 432 -32.37 -14.41 8.00
C ALA A 432 -32.73 -12.93 7.89
N LEU A 433 -32.23 -12.26 6.87
CA LEU A 433 -32.66 -10.92 6.45
C LEU A 433 -33.50 -11.04 5.18
N THR A 434 -34.52 -10.20 5.11
CA THR A 434 -35.39 -10.08 3.93
C THR A 434 -35.56 -8.60 3.60
N VAL A 435 -35.22 -8.19 2.39
CA VAL A 435 -35.46 -6.85 1.87
C VAL A 435 -36.59 -6.95 0.82
N THR A 436 -37.73 -6.32 1.09
CA THR A 436 -38.89 -6.35 0.20
C THR A 436 -39.06 -5.00 -0.47
N PRO A 437 -38.98 -4.89 -1.81
CA PRO A 437 -39.12 -3.62 -2.49
C PRO A 437 -40.55 -3.08 -2.40
N LYS A 438 -40.66 -1.76 -2.33
CA LYS A 438 -41.91 -0.98 -2.56
C LYS A 438 -41.81 -0.13 -3.82
N THR A 439 -40.60 0.12 -4.27
CA THR A 439 -40.28 0.75 -5.56
C THR A 439 -39.19 -0.03 -6.27
N ALA A 440 -39.06 0.12 -7.57
CA ALA A 440 -37.87 -0.33 -8.29
C ALA A 440 -36.62 0.44 -7.82
N GLY A 441 -35.45 -0.19 -7.85
CA GLY A 441 -34.18 0.45 -7.51
C GLY A 441 -33.18 -0.49 -6.90
N ARG A 442 -31.98 0.03 -6.64
CA ARG A 442 -30.82 -0.73 -6.16
C ARG A 442 -30.69 -0.64 -4.65
N VAL A 443 -30.34 -1.76 -4.04
CA VAL A 443 -30.03 -1.90 -2.62
C VAL A 443 -28.72 -2.63 -2.45
N ASN A 444 -27.88 -2.17 -1.52
CA ASN A 444 -26.63 -2.80 -1.14
C ASN A 444 -26.70 -3.24 0.32
N ILE A 445 -26.24 -4.46 0.62
CA ILE A 445 -26.14 -5.02 1.98
C ILE A 445 -24.68 -5.28 2.26
N TRP A 446 -24.15 -4.67 3.31
CA TRP A 446 -22.77 -4.83 3.78
C TRP A 446 -22.76 -5.46 5.17
N SER A 447 -21.95 -6.47 5.41
CA SER A 447 -21.61 -6.91 6.77
C SER A 447 -20.22 -6.39 7.15
N ASP A 448 -19.94 -6.30 8.46
CA ASP A 448 -18.63 -5.83 8.97
C ASP A 448 -17.45 -6.72 8.59
N ASN A 449 -17.71 -7.88 8.04
CA ASN A 449 -16.74 -8.88 7.63
C ASN A 449 -15.76 -9.35 8.74
N THR A 450 -15.84 -8.82 9.92
CA THR A 450 -15.06 -9.26 11.10
C THR A 450 -15.77 -10.37 11.85
N TYR A 451 -17.01 -10.13 12.21
CA TYR A 451 -17.85 -11.04 13.00
C TYR A 451 -18.95 -11.70 12.17
N LEU A 452 -19.46 -10.97 11.18
CA LEU A 452 -20.58 -11.41 10.33
C LEU A 452 -20.15 -11.51 8.86
N ALA A 453 -20.81 -12.41 8.14
CA ALA A 453 -20.80 -12.53 6.68
C ALA A 453 -22.21 -12.85 6.19
N LEU A 454 -22.39 -12.87 4.87
CA LEU A 454 -23.69 -13.16 4.22
C LEU A 454 -23.58 -14.50 3.48
N GLU A 455 -24.64 -15.33 3.50
CA GLU A 455 -24.65 -16.65 2.85
C GLU A 455 -26.05 -17.06 2.38
N SER A 456 -26.13 -17.96 1.38
CA SER A 456 -27.40 -18.56 0.94
C SER A 456 -27.73 -19.88 1.63
N ARG A 457 -26.74 -20.58 2.19
CA ARG A 457 -26.85 -21.95 2.71
C ARG A 457 -27.41 -22.94 1.71
N ASP A 458 -27.30 -22.65 0.42
CA ASP A 458 -27.94 -23.43 -0.67
C ASP A 458 -29.46 -23.62 -0.49
N VAL A 459 -30.10 -22.65 0.16
CA VAL A 459 -31.56 -22.61 0.34
C VAL A 459 -32.19 -21.83 -0.80
N GLU A 460 -33.13 -22.46 -1.52
CA GLU A 460 -33.86 -21.81 -2.61
C GLU A 460 -34.50 -20.48 -2.15
N GLY A 461 -34.34 -19.44 -2.96
CA GLY A 461 -34.84 -18.10 -2.68
C GLY A 461 -33.94 -17.28 -1.74
N PHE A 462 -32.76 -17.78 -1.34
CA PHE A 462 -31.76 -17.02 -0.59
C PHE A 462 -30.54 -16.72 -1.47
N SER A 463 -30.04 -15.51 -1.35
CA SER A 463 -28.89 -15.00 -2.07
C SER A 463 -27.63 -15.01 -1.18
N ALA A 464 -26.50 -15.19 -1.79
CA ALA A 464 -25.17 -14.97 -1.22
C ALA A 464 -24.47 -13.85 -2.02
N PRO A 465 -23.43 -13.22 -1.47
CA PRO A 465 -22.53 -12.38 -2.25
C PRO A 465 -22.00 -13.13 -3.48
N ASP A 466 -21.88 -12.44 -4.57
CA ASP A 466 -21.35 -12.99 -5.83
C ASP A 466 -20.04 -12.27 -6.22
N ALA A 467 -19.37 -12.82 -7.24
CA ALA A 467 -18.09 -12.29 -7.73
C ALA A 467 -18.22 -10.92 -8.43
N ALA A 468 -19.44 -10.44 -8.70
CA ALA A 468 -19.69 -9.11 -9.28
C ALA A 468 -19.80 -8.04 -8.19
N SER A 469 -20.02 -8.44 -6.93
CA SER A 469 -20.09 -7.54 -5.79
C SER A 469 -18.71 -6.98 -5.45
N SER A 470 -18.62 -5.64 -5.36
CA SER A 470 -17.38 -4.96 -4.95
C SER A 470 -16.89 -5.42 -3.58
N THR A 471 -15.57 -5.49 -3.42
CA THR A 471 -14.92 -5.83 -2.14
C THR A 471 -14.05 -4.68 -1.60
N LEU A 472 -14.21 -3.46 -2.13
CA LEU A 472 -13.50 -2.27 -1.66
C LEU A 472 -13.87 -1.93 -0.21
N CYS A 473 -12.88 -1.49 0.57
CA CYS A 473 -13.12 -0.89 1.87
C CYS A 473 -13.59 0.56 1.73
N GLU A 474 -14.30 1.08 2.72
CA GLU A 474 -14.75 2.47 2.75
C GLU A 474 -13.57 3.43 2.92
N ILE A 475 -12.70 3.23 3.93
CA ILE A 475 -11.50 4.04 4.11
C ILE A 475 -10.47 3.67 3.04
N GLY A 476 -9.93 4.67 2.34
CA GLY A 476 -8.92 4.48 1.28
C GLY A 476 -9.45 3.94 -0.04
N GLY A 477 -10.63 3.28 -0.06
CA GLY A 477 -11.18 2.60 -1.24
C GLY A 477 -12.20 3.42 -2.04
N THR A 478 -13.01 4.25 -1.42
CA THR A 478 -14.22 4.82 -2.01
C THR A 478 -14.18 6.32 -2.29
N GLY A 479 -13.33 7.09 -1.61
CA GLY A 479 -13.20 8.53 -1.83
C GLY A 479 -12.95 8.90 -3.29
N LYS A 480 -13.45 10.07 -3.71
CA LYS A 480 -13.35 10.52 -5.12
C LYS A 480 -11.96 11.02 -5.47
N ARG A 481 -11.28 11.65 -4.49
CA ARG A 481 -9.97 12.27 -4.67
C ARG A 481 -8.82 11.44 -4.09
N ILE A 482 -9.10 10.47 -3.22
CA ILE A 482 -8.11 9.52 -2.70
C ILE A 482 -7.61 8.64 -3.85
N LEU A 483 -6.29 8.50 -4.00
CA LEU A 483 -5.69 7.54 -4.93
C LEU A 483 -5.72 6.15 -4.31
N THR A 484 -6.63 5.31 -4.74
CA THR A 484 -6.82 3.95 -4.22
C THR A 484 -5.88 2.96 -4.90
N VAL A 485 -5.19 2.15 -4.11
CA VAL A 485 -4.13 1.24 -4.57
C VAL A 485 -4.49 -0.22 -4.30
N GLY A 486 -4.54 -1.02 -5.36
CA GLY A 486 -4.60 -2.49 -5.31
C GLY A 486 -3.20 -3.11 -5.25
N SER A 487 -3.15 -4.42 -5.01
CA SER A 487 -1.90 -5.16 -4.83
C SER A 487 -1.63 -6.15 -5.96
N TYR A 488 -0.37 -6.20 -6.42
CA TYR A 488 0.13 -7.29 -7.25
C TYR A 488 1.41 -7.89 -6.65
N THR A 489 1.75 -9.12 -7.10
CA THR A 489 2.84 -9.92 -6.55
C THR A 489 4.13 -9.67 -7.34
N THR A 490 5.20 -9.29 -6.65
CA THR A 490 6.55 -9.17 -7.24
C THR A 490 7.48 -10.31 -6.85
N ARG A 491 7.08 -11.13 -5.89
CA ARG A 491 7.86 -12.24 -5.38
C ARG A 491 6.95 -13.32 -4.80
N ASN A 492 7.27 -14.57 -5.04
CA ASN A 492 6.60 -15.74 -4.45
C ASN A 492 7.56 -16.76 -3.83
N GLU A 493 8.87 -16.55 -3.91
CA GLU A 493 9.90 -17.42 -3.30
C GLU A 493 10.73 -16.63 -2.29
N TYR A 494 11.03 -17.24 -1.16
CA TYR A 494 11.84 -16.62 -0.12
C TYR A 494 12.61 -17.65 0.70
N THR A 495 13.68 -17.17 1.37
CA THR A 495 14.43 -17.97 2.32
C THR A 495 14.04 -17.55 3.73
N THR A 496 13.57 -18.50 4.54
CA THR A 496 13.22 -18.23 5.95
C THR A 496 14.44 -17.86 6.76
N ASN A 497 14.24 -17.31 7.96
CA ASN A 497 15.30 -17.00 8.90
C ASN A 497 16.13 -18.25 9.31
N GLY A 498 15.53 -19.45 9.23
CA GLY A 498 16.20 -20.74 9.42
C GLY A 498 16.88 -21.31 8.17
N GLY A 499 16.98 -20.54 7.07
CA GLY A 499 17.65 -20.93 5.83
C GLY A 499 16.83 -21.87 4.92
N GLN A 500 15.57 -22.16 5.24
CA GLN A 500 14.69 -22.98 4.40
C GLN A 500 14.09 -22.17 3.26
N GLN A 501 14.00 -22.77 2.08
CA GLN A 501 13.26 -22.18 0.95
C GLN A 501 11.76 -22.41 1.17
N ALA A 502 10.98 -21.36 0.98
CA ALA A 502 9.52 -21.41 1.00
C ALA A 502 8.96 -20.71 -0.24
N THR A 503 7.79 -21.17 -0.68
CA THR A 503 7.09 -20.63 -1.85
C THR A 503 5.66 -20.28 -1.45
N LEU A 504 5.21 -19.09 -1.81
CA LEU A 504 3.82 -18.68 -1.71
C LEU A 504 3.04 -19.16 -2.94
N GLN A 505 1.76 -19.48 -2.75
CA GLN A 505 0.85 -19.82 -3.85
C GLN A 505 0.35 -18.56 -4.56
N GLU A 506 1.29 -17.75 -5.02
CA GLU A 506 1.03 -16.50 -5.73
C GLU A 506 1.80 -16.51 -7.06
N THR A 507 1.25 -15.91 -8.09
CA THR A 507 1.91 -15.78 -9.40
C THR A 507 2.62 -14.44 -9.49
N VAL A 508 3.93 -14.46 -9.73
CA VAL A 508 4.70 -13.21 -9.92
C VAL A 508 4.21 -12.48 -11.16
N GLY A 509 3.91 -11.20 -11.00
CA GLY A 509 3.34 -10.33 -12.02
C GLY A 509 1.82 -10.25 -11.97
N ASP A 510 1.11 -11.20 -11.36
CA ASP A 510 -0.34 -11.21 -11.28
C ASP A 510 -0.86 -10.47 -10.02
N LEU A 511 -2.16 -10.18 -10.01
CA LEU A 511 -2.86 -9.63 -8.84
C LEU A 511 -2.62 -10.54 -7.63
N SER A 512 -2.41 -9.91 -6.47
CA SER A 512 -2.40 -10.65 -5.22
C SER A 512 -3.78 -11.24 -4.95
N SER A 513 -3.82 -12.50 -4.50
CA SER A 513 -5.07 -13.27 -4.30
C SER A 513 -6.07 -12.60 -3.35
N PHE A 514 -5.59 -11.70 -2.50
CA PHE A 514 -6.39 -10.97 -1.51
C PHE A 514 -6.86 -9.57 -1.98
N SER A 515 -6.25 -8.98 -3.04
CA SER A 515 -6.48 -7.59 -3.41
C SER A 515 -7.95 -7.31 -3.74
N SER A 516 -8.58 -6.44 -2.97
CA SER A 516 -9.96 -5.99 -3.21
C SER A 516 -10.13 -5.33 -4.57
N TYR A 517 -11.34 -5.40 -5.09
CA TYR A 517 -11.73 -4.88 -6.41
C TYR A 517 -13.07 -4.14 -6.35
N GLY A 518 -13.25 -3.23 -7.32
CA GLY A 518 -14.47 -2.47 -7.52
C GLY A 518 -15.44 -3.05 -8.54
N PRO A 519 -16.25 -2.18 -9.14
CA PRO A 519 -16.29 -0.72 -9.01
C PRO A 519 -16.87 -0.26 -7.66
N THR A 520 -16.81 1.04 -7.37
CA THR A 520 -17.62 1.63 -6.29
C THR A 520 -19.11 1.52 -6.60
N VAL A 521 -19.97 1.72 -5.59
CA VAL A 521 -21.43 1.63 -5.79
C VAL A 521 -21.94 2.63 -6.83
N ASP A 522 -21.32 3.82 -6.95
CA ASP A 522 -21.64 4.81 -7.99
C ASP A 522 -20.94 4.55 -9.34
N GLY A 523 -20.29 3.39 -9.51
CA GLY A 523 -19.74 2.92 -10.78
C GLY A 523 -18.36 3.49 -11.13
N ARG A 524 -17.69 4.21 -10.23
CA ARG A 524 -16.31 4.65 -10.47
C ARG A 524 -15.36 3.46 -10.44
N MET A 525 -14.41 3.48 -11.37
CA MET A 525 -13.36 2.47 -11.41
C MET A 525 -12.38 2.64 -10.24
N LYS A 526 -12.31 1.65 -9.39
CA LYS A 526 -11.38 1.49 -8.28
C LYS A 526 -10.94 0.02 -8.20
N PRO A 527 -9.69 -0.28 -7.74
CA PRO A 527 -8.64 0.70 -7.40
C PRO A 527 -8.27 1.56 -8.61
N ASN A 528 -7.56 2.67 -8.38
CA ASN A 528 -7.08 3.50 -9.50
C ASN A 528 -5.84 2.88 -10.16
N ILE A 529 -4.99 2.24 -9.36
CA ILE A 529 -3.71 1.67 -9.79
C ILE A 529 -3.38 0.45 -8.92
N THR A 530 -2.48 -0.41 -9.37
CA THR A 530 -1.90 -1.45 -8.55
C THR A 530 -0.40 -1.23 -8.33
N ALA A 531 0.10 -1.69 -7.19
CA ALA A 531 1.50 -1.62 -6.81
C ALA A 531 1.96 -2.90 -6.10
N PRO A 532 3.28 -3.12 -5.95
CA PRO A 532 3.80 -4.24 -5.17
C PRO A 532 3.25 -4.24 -3.74
N GLY A 533 2.58 -5.33 -3.34
CA GLY A 533 1.99 -5.45 -2.00
C GLY A 533 2.01 -6.87 -1.44
N CYS A 534 2.45 -7.88 -2.21
CA CYS A 534 2.59 -9.24 -1.72
C CYS A 534 4.05 -9.54 -1.38
N PHE A 535 4.26 -10.08 -0.18
CA PHE A 535 5.56 -10.44 0.37
C PHE A 535 6.59 -9.29 0.30
N ILE A 536 6.23 -8.17 0.87
CA ILE A 536 7.11 -7.00 0.97
C ILE A 536 7.91 -7.09 2.27
N ILE A 537 9.23 -6.93 2.18
CA ILE A 537 10.12 -6.91 3.35
C ILE A 537 10.44 -5.47 3.68
N SER A 538 10.18 -5.07 4.91
CA SER A 538 10.42 -3.73 5.43
C SER A 538 10.74 -3.78 6.93
N ALA A 539 10.96 -2.63 7.55
CA ALA A 539 11.23 -2.51 8.98
C ALA A 539 10.09 -3.07 9.83
N VAL A 540 10.42 -3.75 10.92
CA VAL A 540 9.48 -4.20 11.94
C VAL A 540 9.98 -3.84 13.32
N SER A 541 9.07 -3.66 14.27
CA SER A 541 9.39 -3.32 15.65
C SER A 541 10.19 -4.45 16.34
N ASN A 542 11.06 -4.09 17.25
CA ASN A 542 11.72 -5.05 18.13
C ASN A 542 10.74 -5.84 19.02
N ASN A 543 9.52 -5.34 19.17
CA ASN A 543 8.46 -5.98 19.95
C ASN A 543 7.53 -6.83 19.07
N ASP A 544 7.86 -7.02 17.78
CA ASP A 544 7.03 -7.76 16.85
C ASP A 544 6.86 -9.23 17.26
N ALA A 545 5.63 -9.63 17.50
CA ALA A 545 5.24 -10.98 17.87
C ALA A 545 4.72 -11.82 16.69
N SER A 546 4.71 -11.28 15.46
CA SER A 546 4.09 -11.93 14.30
C SER A 546 4.83 -13.19 13.81
N GLY A 547 6.12 -13.32 14.16
CA GLY A 547 6.96 -14.42 13.70
C GLY A 547 7.42 -14.29 12.24
N ASN A 548 7.14 -13.19 11.57
CA ASN A 548 7.48 -12.91 10.17
C ASN A 548 8.88 -12.32 10.00
N LEU A 549 9.72 -12.41 11.02
CA LEU A 549 11.06 -11.88 11.02
C LEU A 549 11.93 -12.56 9.95
N MET A 550 12.55 -11.75 9.08
CA MET A 550 13.44 -12.21 8.02
C MET A 550 14.89 -11.90 8.32
N TYR A 551 15.16 -10.77 8.96
CA TYR A 551 16.48 -10.28 9.21
C TYR A 551 16.53 -9.43 10.48
N ALA A 552 17.59 -9.54 11.26
CA ALA A 552 17.86 -8.70 12.43
C ALA A 552 19.36 -8.38 12.47
N GLU A 553 19.71 -7.11 12.69
CA GLU A 553 21.08 -6.66 12.86
C GLU A 553 21.20 -5.81 14.11
N TYR A 554 22.20 -6.13 14.94
CA TYR A 554 22.47 -5.32 16.11
C TYR A 554 23.19 -4.04 15.71
N ASN A 555 22.67 -2.93 16.18
CA ASN A 555 23.20 -1.60 15.93
C ASN A 555 23.94 -1.09 17.16
N GLU A 556 25.26 -1.11 17.11
CA GLU A 556 26.11 -0.64 18.22
C GLU A 556 25.89 0.84 18.56
N ASN A 557 25.59 1.69 17.54
CA ASN A 557 25.39 3.13 17.76
C ASN A 557 24.13 3.44 18.55
N PHE A 558 23.12 2.56 18.49
CA PHE A 558 21.83 2.75 19.18
C PHE A 558 21.57 1.69 20.24
N GLY A 559 22.48 0.71 20.42
CA GLY A 559 22.37 -0.32 21.44
C GLY A 559 21.16 -1.25 21.28
N ARG A 560 20.65 -1.44 20.04
CA ARG A 560 19.44 -2.22 19.77
C ARG A 560 19.51 -2.97 18.46
N TYR A 561 18.62 -3.95 18.28
CA TYR A 561 18.42 -4.58 16.99
C TYR A 561 17.57 -3.69 16.09
N ASN A 562 17.88 -3.67 14.79
CA ASN A 562 16.99 -3.26 13.73
C ASN A 562 16.48 -4.52 13.04
N GLN A 563 15.17 -4.69 13.05
CA GLN A 563 14.52 -5.89 12.54
C GLN A 563 13.77 -5.58 11.24
N TYR A 564 13.81 -6.56 10.34
CA TYR A 564 13.09 -6.50 9.07
C TYR A 564 12.27 -7.78 8.90
N GLY A 565 11.01 -7.62 8.57
CA GLY A 565 10.06 -8.71 8.39
C GLY A 565 9.29 -8.57 7.08
N TYR A 566 8.57 -9.62 6.72
CA TYR A 566 7.68 -9.57 5.56
C TYR A 566 6.22 -9.37 6.00
N MET A 567 5.51 -8.58 5.22
CA MET A 567 4.04 -8.45 5.29
C MET A 567 3.46 -8.46 3.89
N GLN A 568 2.16 -8.72 3.79
CA GLN A 568 1.42 -8.67 2.55
C GLN A 568 0.04 -8.03 2.76
N GLY A 569 -0.39 -7.27 1.78
CA GLY A 569 -1.66 -6.54 1.80
C GLY A 569 -1.63 -5.36 0.83
N THR A 570 -2.79 -4.85 0.49
CA THR A 570 -2.90 -3.53 -0.12
C THR A 570 -2.36 -2.43 0.82
N SER A 571 -2.25 -2.76 2.11
CA SER A 571 -1.54 -1.96 3.14
C SER A 571 -0.05 -1.77 2.86
N MET A 572 0.60 -2.63 2.05
CA MET A 572 2.00 -2.50 1.61
C MET A 572 2.09 -1.81 0.24
N ALA A 573 1.08 -2.03 -0.61
CA ALA A 573 0.97 -1.39 -1.92
C ALA A 573 0.68 0.12 -1.81
N SER A 574 -0.17 0.54 -0.90
CA SER A 574 -0.52 1.95 -0.66
C SER A 574 0.69 2.80 -0.26
N PRO A 575 1.49 2.48 0.78
CA PRO A 575 2.66 3.26 1.16
C PRO A 575 3.77 3.22 0.09
N PHE A 576 3.84 2.14 -0.69
CA PHE A 576 4.73 2.09 -1.84
C PHE A 576 4.42 3.22 -2.84
N VAL A 577 3.14 3.42 -3.16
CA VAL A 577 2.69 4.51 -4.02
C VAL A 577 2.81 5.87 -3.32
N ALA A 578 2.50 5.96 -2.02
CA ALA A 578 2.65 7.22 -1.28
C ALA A 578 4.09 7.74 -1.31
N GLY A 579 5.10 6.87 -1.13
CA GLY A 579 6.50 7.24 -1.27
C GLY A 579 6.86 7.68 -2.70
N ILE A 580 6.34 7.03 -3.74
CA ILE A 580 6.49 7.47 -5.13
C ILE A 580 5.89 8.86 -5.32
N VAL A 581 4.67 9.10 -4.84
CA VAL A 581 3.98 10.39 -4.91
C VAL A 581 4.77 11.48 -4.17
N ALA A 582 5.47 11.16 -3.07
CA ALA A 582 6.36 12.11 -2.42
C ALA A 582 7.52 12.53 -3.33
N THR A 583 8.11 11.63 -4.14
CA THR A 583 9.11 12.02 -5.14
C THR A 583 8.53 12.90 -6.25
N TRP A 584 7.27 12.66 -6.62
CA TRP A 584 6.54 13.50 -7.59
C TRP A 584 6.24 14.89 -7.02
N LEU A 585 5.87 14.98 -5.74
CA LEU A 585 5.69 16.26 -5.04
C LEU A 585 7.01 17.05 -4.89
N GLN A 586 8.15 16.37 -4.74
CA GLN A 586 9.47 17.03 -4.77
C GLN A 586 9.72 17.68 -6.14
N ALA A 587 9.26 17.07 -7.24
CA ALA A 587 9.38 17.62 -8.58
C ALA A 587 8.31 18.68 -8.86
N TYR A 588 7.08 18.46 -8.41
CA TYR A 588 5.94 19.35 -8.63
C TYR A 588 5.15 19.56 -7.33
N PRO A 589 5.57 20.53 -6.47
CA PRO A 589 5.00 20.76 -5.15
C PRO A 589 3.52 21.14 -5.12
N GLN A 590 2.95 21.59 -6.23
CA GLN A 590 1.56 22.01 -6.38
C GLN A 590 0.69 20.94 -7.07
N LEU A 591 1.15 19.70 -7.13
CA LEU A 591 0.39 18.59 -7.71
C LEU A 591 -0.98 18.46 -7.03
N THR A 592 -2.06 18.47 -7.82
CA THR A 592 -3.42 18.31 -7.32
C THR A 592 -3.87 16.85 -7.37
N PRO A 593 -4.89 16.43 -6.61
CA PRO A 593 -5.45 15.09 -6.71
C PRO A 593 -5.88 14.71 -8.14
N GLU A 594 -6.52 15.64 -8.86
CA GLU A 594 -6.98 15.40 -10.23
C GLU A 594 -5.80 15.18 -11.18
N GLN A 595 -4.73 15.97 -11.03
CA GLN A 595 -3.50 15.79 -11.82
C GLN A 595 -2.78 14.49 -11.45
N LEU A 596 -2.79 14.10 -10.16
CA LEU A 596 -2.25 12.82 -9.71
C LEU A 596 -2.97 11.65 -10.41
N HIS A 597 -4.30 11.67 -10.43
CA HIS A 597 -5.11 10.65 -11.13
C HIS A 597 -4.82 10.65 -12.63
N GLU A 598 -4.71 11.82 -13.27
CA GLU A 598 -4.35 11.96 -14.69
C GLU A 598 -2.97 11.35 -15.00
N ILE A 599 -1.96 11.67 -14.17
CA ILE A 599 -0.59 11.14 -14.36
C ILE A 599 -0.59 9.61 -14.21
N VAL A 600 -1.23 9.08 -13.17
CA VAL A 600 -1.37 7.65 -12.96
C VAL A 600 -2.05 6.96 -14.14
N GLN A 601 -3.14 7.55 -14.65
CA GLN A 601 -3.83 7.05 -15.83
C GLN A 601 -2.95 7.00 -17.07
N ASN A 602 -2.20 8.07 -17.32
CA ASN A 602 -1.39 8.23 -18.53
C ASN A 602 -0.12 7.38 -18.52
N THR A 603 0.42 7.07 -17.33
CA THR A 603 1.74 6.44 -17.20
C THR A 603 1.68 5.01 -16.66
N ALA A 604 0.51 4.50 -16.29
CA ALA A 604 0.36 3.14 -15.79
C ALA A 604 1.00 2.12 -16.75
N ARG A 605 1.85 1.28 -16.19
CA ARG A 605 2.53 0.22 -16.93
C ARG A 605 1.56 -0.92 -17.23
N LYS A 606 1.67 -1.44 -18.44
CA LYS A 606 0.88 -2.59 -18.91
C LYS A 606 1.77 -3.74 -19.31
N ASP A 607 1.33 -4.96 -19.03
CA ASP A 607 1.98 -6.22 -19.42
C ASP A 607 0.93 -7.30 -19.75
N SER A 608 1.35 -8.55 -19.85
CA SER A 608 0.45 -9.67 -20.19
C SER A 608 -0.65 -9.89 -19.12
N PHE A 609 -0.44 -9.52 -17.87
CA PHE A 609 -1.43 -9.65 -16.79
C PHE A 609 -2.45 -8.50 -16.79
N THR A 610 -2.04 -7.33 -17.25
CA THR A 610 -2.87 -6.12 -17.29
C THR A 610 -3.52 -5.87 -18.65
N ALA A 611 -3.63 -6.91 -19.49
CA ALA A 611 -4.14 -6.79 -20.87
C ALA A 611 -5.58 -6.24 -20.94
N THR A 612 -6.40 -6.45 -19.90
CA THR A 612 -7.77 -5.95 -19.80
C THR A 612 -7.86 -4.55 -19.20
N ALA A 613 -6.79 -4.04 -18.60
CA ALA A 613 -6.80 -2.71 -17.99
C ALA A 613 -7.05 -1.58 -19.03
N PRO A 614 -7.88 -0.58 -18.70
CA PRO A 614 -8.43 -0.28 -17.38
C PRO A 614 -9.64 -1.13 -17.01
N ASP A 615 -9.63 -1.70 -15.81
CA ASP A 615 -10.74 -2.45 -15.23
C ASP A 615 -10.76 -2.33 -13.68
N SER A 616 -11.81 -2.85 -13.05
CA SER A 616 -12.00 -2.74 -11.60
C SER A 616 -11.08 -3.65 -10.77
N ASN A 617 -10.22 -4.46 -11.37
CA ASN A 617 -9.22 -5.27 -10.70
C ASN A 617 -7.85 -4.56 -10.69
N TRP A 618 -7.42 -4.09 -11.86
CA TRP A 618 -6.10 -3.49 -12.08
C TRP A 618 -6.10 -1.96 -11.99
N GLY A 619 -7.28 -1.33 -12.02
CA GLY A 619 -7.36 0.10 -12.29
C GLY A 619 -6.79 0.42 -13.66
N TYR A 620 -5.93 1.41 -13.75
CA TYR A 620 -5.25 1.75 -15.00
C TYR A 620 -4.07 0.80 -15.34
N GLY A 621 -3.63 -0.04 -14.40
CA GLY A 621 -2.52 -0.97 -14.55
C GLY A 621 -1.57 -0.96 -13.35
N LYS A 622 -0.28 -1.14 -13.59
CA LYS A 622 0.79 -1.12 -12.57
C LYS A 622 1.44 0.25 -12.46
N ILE A 623 1.77 0.68 -11.26
CA ILE A 623 2.42 1.98 -11.03
C ILE A 623 3.74 2.10 -11.81
N ASN A 624 3.99 3.27 -12.39
CA ASN A 624 5.22 3.63 -13.10
C ASN A 624 5.81 4.90 -12.48
N ALA A 625 6.75 4.72 -11.56
CA ALA A 625 7.33 5.81 -10.81
C ALA A 625 8.09 6.79 -11.71
N LEU A 626 8.88 6.27 -12.66
CA LEU A 626 9.75 7.08 -13.50
C LEU A 626 8.98 7.95 -14.51
N ASP A 627 8.04 7.35 -15.24
CA ASP A 627 7.30 8.12 -16.26
C ASP A 627 6.31 9.10 -15.60
N GLY A 628 5.75 8.74 -14.42
CA GLY A 628 4.96 9.69 -13.63
C GLY A 628 5.79 10.89 -13.15
N LEU A 629 7.02 10.63 -12.69
CA LEU A 629 7.95 11.73 -12.32
C LEU A 629 8.29 12.61 -13.52
N ARG A 630 8.55 12.05 -14.68
CA ARG A 630 8.82 12.82 -15.92
C ARG A 630 7.65 13.73 -16.27
N GLN A 631 6.42 13.24 -16.17
CA GLN A 631 5.24 14.10 -16.36
C GLN A 631 5.11 15.20 -15.30
N CYS A 632 5.48 14.94 -14.04
CA CYS A 632 5.51 15.96 -13.00
C CYS A 632 6.55 17.06 -13.31
N ILE A 633 7.75 16.67 -13.75
CA ILE A 633 8.80 17.61 -14.16
C ILE A 633 8.31 18.45 -15.35
N GLU A 634 7.74 17.83 -16.38
CA GLU A 634 7.17 18.52 -17.53
C GLU A 634 6.05 19.49 -17.13
N LYS A 635 5.11 19.06 -16.28
CA LYS A 635 4.03 19.93 -15.77
C LYS A 635 4.59 21.09 -14.95
N GLN A 636 5.65 20.91 -14.17
CA GLN A 636 6.33 21.98 -13.45
C GLN A 636 7.03 22.97 -14.39
N GLU A 637 7.66 22.48 -15.46
CA GLU A 637 8.35 23.30 -16.45
C GLU A 637 7.36 24.07 -17.35
N THR A 638 6.26 23.42 -17.72
CA THR A 638 5.20 23.99 -18.56
C THR A 638 4.11 24.69 -17.75
N GLY A 639 4.09 24.44 -16.43
CA GLY A 639 3.05 24.87 -15.50
C GLY A 639 3.03 26.37 -15.28
N CYS A 640 2.17 27.05 -16.02
CA CYS A 640 1.58 28.30 -15.56
C CYS A 640 0.62 27.97 -14.42
N VAL A 641 0.94 28.37 -13.18
CA VAL A 641 -0.01 28.26 -12.06
C VAL A 641 -1.18 29.19 -12.38
N SER A 642 -2.31 28.61 -12.78
CA SER A 642 -3.57 29.34 -12.89
C SER A 642 -4.16 29.45 -11.48
N ILE A 643 -3.86 30.53 -10.79
CA ILE A 643 -4.52 30.87 -9.53
C ILE A 643 -5.78 31.68 -9.91
N GLY A 644 -6.93 31.05 -9.79
CA GLY A 644 -8.23 31.68 -10.05
C GLY A 644 -8.99 31.11 -11.25
N ILE A 645 -10.19 31.62 -11.50
CA ILE A 645 -10.99 31.28 -12.69
C ILE A 645 -10.16 31.63 -13.93
N PRO A 646 -10.00 30.70 -14.91
CA PRO A 646 -9.13 30.93 -16.06
C PRO A 646 -9.51 32.20 -16.81
N PHE A 647 -8.53 33.08 -17.03
CA PHE A 647 -8.69 34.17 -17.99
C PHE A 647 -8.97 33.55 -19.37
N ASP A 648 -10.09 33.90 -19.94
CA ASP A 648 -10.53 33.37 -21.22
C ASP A 648 -9.83 34.15 -22.34
N GLY A 649 -8.63 33.66 -22.71
CA GLY A 649 -7.79 34.30 -23.71
C GLY A 649 -6.43 33.64 -23.87
N THR A 650 -5.63 34.12 -24.85
CA THR A 650 -4.30 33.62 -25.13
C THR A 650 -3.24 34.63 -24.67
N VAL A 651 -2.10 34.09 -24.17
CA VAL A 651 -0.92 34.89 -23.84
C VAL A 651 0.31 34.26 -24.49
N ARG A 652 1.07 35.03 -25.22
CA ARG A 652 2.35 34.60 -25.82
C ARG A 652 3.40 35.70 -25.60
N ILE A 653 4.64 35.31 -25.44
CA ILE A 653 5.80 36.22 -25.40
C ILE A 653 6.61 35.94 -26.66
N ALA A 654 6.78 36.97 -27.49
CA ALA A 654 7.55 36.87 -28.71
C ALA A 654 8.23 38.24 -29.01
N ASP A 655 9.47 38.18 -29.43
CA ASP A 655 10.24 39.36 -29.87
C ASP A 655 10.22 40.55 -28.89
N GLY A 656 10.35 40.25 -27.58
CA GLY A 656 10.33 41.28 -26.54
C GLY A 656 8.95 41.88 -26.25
N ASN A 657 7.87 41.28 -26.76
CA ASN A 657 6.51 41.73 -26.55
C ASN A 657 5.64 40.62 -25.93
N ILE A 658 4.65 41.05 -25.14
CA ILE A 658 3.58 40.19 -24.65
C ILE A 658 2.38 40.35 -25.60
N LEU A 659 2.00 39.29 -26.27
CA LEU A 659 0.83 39.22 -27.15
C LEU A 659 -0.34 38.62 -26.37
N LEU A 660 -1.44 39.38 -26.26
CA LEU A 660 -2.65 39.01 -25.56
C LEU A 660 -3.81 38.89 -26.54
N GLY A 661 -4.53 37.77 -26.53
CA GLY A 661 -5.79 37.58 -27.25
C GLY A 661 -6.94 37.49 -26.25
N PHE A 662 -8.07 38.15 -26.52
CA PHE A 662 -9.24 38.16 -25.62
C PHE A 662 -10.39 37.36 -26.26
N ALA A 663 -10.90 36.34 -25.55
CA ALA A 663 -11.98 35.51 -26.03
C ALA A 663 -13.39 36.12 -25.79
N ARG A 664 -13.48 37.09 -24.89
CA ARG A 664 -14.72 37.86 -24.57
C ARG A 664 -14.41 39.29 -24.18
N ASP A 665 -15.44 40.12 -24.21
CA ASP A 665 -15.35 41.52 -23.77
C ASP A 665 -14.97 41.55 -22.28
N THR A 666 -13.88 42.28 -21.96
CA THR A 666 -13.40 42.38 -20.58
C THR A 666 -12.57 43.65 -20.37
N GLN A 667 -12.31 43.99 -19.13
CA GLN A 667 -11.31 44.99 -18.74
C GLN A 667 -10.13 44.24 -18.12
N ALA A 668 -8.91 44.52 -18.51
CA ALA A 668 -7.75 43.78 -18.06
C ALA A 668 -6.61 44.70 -17.57
N THR A 669 -5.81 44.16 -16.66
CA THR A 669 -4.53 44.74 -16.20
C THR A 669 -3.45 43.68 -16.34
N LEU A 670 -2.31 44.06 -16.91
CA LEU A 670 -1.14 43.25 -17.07
C LEU A 670 -0.12 43.61 -15.97
N CYS A 671 0.38 42.61 -15.26
CA CYS A 671 1.41 42.78 -14.24
C CYS A 671 2.59 41.83 -14.47
N ILE A 672 3.81 42.27 -14.22
CA ILE A 672 5.01 41.43 -14.13
C ILE A 672 5.56 41.56 -12.70
N THR A 673 5.75 40.43 -12.04
CA THR A 673 6.27 40.37 -10.69
C THR A 673 7.53 39.50 -10.64
N SER A 674 8.43 39.79 -9.70
CA SER A 674 9.55 38.94 -9.37
C SER A 674 9.08 37.66 -8.67
N MET A 675 9.94 36.67 -8.59
CA MET A 675 9.67 35.45 -7.80
C MET A 675 9.53 35.73 -6.28
N THR A 676 9.96 36.90 -5.81
CA THR A 676 9.77 37.35 -4.41
C THR A 676 8.50 38.18 -4.21
N GLY A 677 7.63 38.30 -5.24
CA GLY A 677 6.34 38.98 -5.17
C GLY A 677 6.37 40.49 -5.45
N SER A 678 7.56 41.09 -5.72
CA SER A 678 7.67 42.53 -6.04
C SER A 678 7.14 42.82 -7.45
N THR A 679 6.21 43.75 -7.59
CA THR A 679 5.69 44.19 -8.90
C THR A 679 6.73 45.04 -9.62
N LEU A 680 7.18 44.59 -10.78
CA LEU A 680 8.19 45.24 -11.62
C LEU A 680 7.57 46.07 -12.76
N PHE A 681 6.38 45.65 -13.19
CA PHE A 681 5.62 46.33 -14.24
C PHE A 681 4.12 46.11 -14.02
N SER A 682 3.34 47.14 -14.23
CA SER A 682 1.88 47.07 -14.23
C SER A 682 1.32 48.02 -15.29
N LYS A 683 0.39 47.52 -16.12
CA LYS A 683 -0.25 48.33 -17.19
C LYS A 683 -1.74 48.00 -17.23
N GLN A 684 -2.56 49.02 -17.04
CA GLN A 684 -3.97 48.92 -17.33
C GLN A 684 -4.21 48.86 -18.84
N LEU A 685 -4.87 47.84 -19.30
CA LEU A 685 -5.12 47.61 -20.72
C LEU A 685 -6.45 48.24 -21.17
N GLY A 686 -7.32 48.65 -20.23
CA GLY A 686 -8.64 49.21 -20.50
C GLY A 686 -9.65 48.12 -20.92
N LYS A 687 -10.75 48.57 -21.53
CA LYS A 687 -11.77 47.65 -22.10
C LYS A 687 -11.24 47.04 -23.39
N ARG A 688 -11.45 45.70 -23.52
CA ARG A 688 -11.04 44.90 -24.68
C ARG A 688 -12.23 44.11 -25.18
N SER A 689 -12.31 43.93 -26.49
CA SER A 689 -13.38 43.20 -27.14
C SER A 689 -13.01 41.77 -27.45
N ALA A 690 -14.01 40.89 -27.54
CA ALA A 690 -13.81 39.53 -27.98
C ALA A 690 -13.15 39.47 -29.36
N GLY A 691 -12.13 38.61 -29.52
CA GLY A 691 -11.34 38.46 -30.73
C GLY A 691 -10.21 39.52 -30.90
N GLU A 692 -10.12 40.51 -30.02
CA GLU A 692 -9.05 41.53 -30.07
C GLU A 692 -7.71 40.91 -29.67
N THR A 693 -6.65 41.31 -30.37
CA THR A 693 -5.26 40.96 -30.04
C THR A 693 -4.51 42.25 -29.72
N LEU A 694 -3.77 42.25 -28.59
CA LEU A 694 -2.98 43.39 -28.13
C LEU A 694 -1.51 42.99 -27.96
N SER A 695 -0.59 43.84 -28.46
CA SER A 695 0.84 43.71 -28.20
C SER A 695 1.27 44.72 -27.15
N VAL A 696 1.95 44.25 -26.11
CA VAL A 696 2.48 45.07 -25.02
C VAL A 696 4.00 44.86 -24.95
N ALA A 697 4.78 45.89 -25.14
CA ALA A 697 6.23 45.83 -25.01
C ALA A 697 6.61 45.50 -23.56
N VAL A 698 7.50 44.53 -23.37
CA VAL A 698 8.06 44.18 -22.07
C VAL A 698 9.11 45.23 -21.69
N PRO A 699 9.08 45.78 -20.46
CA PRO A 699 10.14 46.64 -19.99
C PRO A 699 11.48 45.91 -19.96
N GLN A 700 12.59 46.63 -19.99
CA GLN A 700 13.90 46.02 -19.79
C GLN A 700 13.98 45.39 -18.40
N LEU A 701 14.00 44.07 -18.37
CA LEU A 701 14.14 43.26 -17.14
C LEU A 701 15.54 42.66 -17.09
N PRO A 702 16.15 42.52 -15.92
CA PRO A 702 17.35 41.71 -15.78
C PRO A 702 17.06 40.25 -16.21
N LYS A 703 18.10 39.54 -16.67
CA LYS A 703 17.96 38.12 -16.96
C LYS A 703 17.47 37.39 -15.70
N GLY A 704 16.40 36.59 -15.84
CA GLY A 704 15.80 35.96 -14.68
C GLY A 704 14.43 35.33 -14.94
N VAL A 705 13.83 34.83 -13.88
CA VAL A 705 12.50 34.22 -13.88
C VAL A 705 11.49 35.18 -13.29
N TYR A 706 10.36 35.36 -13.97
CA TYR A 706 9.31 36.29 -13.61
C TYR A 706 7.92 35.65 -13.71
N LEU A 707 6.95 36.28 -13.03
CA LEU A 707 5.53 35.94 -13.15
C LEU A 707 4.83 37.05 -13.93
N LEU A 708 4.09 36.65 -14.96
CA LEU A 708 3.25 37.52 -15.77
C LEU A 708 1.79 37.24 -15.44
N SER A 709 1.06 38.19 -14.91
CA SER A 709 -0.34 38.06 -14.56
C SER A 709 -1.23 38.96 -15.43
N VAL A 710 -2.30 38.38 -15.97
CA VAL A 710 -3.41 39.10 -16.61
C VAL A 710 -4.60 39.06 -15.69
N ASN A 711 -4.94 40.20 -15.11
CA ASN A 711 -6.04 40.35 -14.16
C ASN A 711 -7.26 40.98 -14.86
N THR A 712 -8.42 40.37 -14.69
CA THR A 712 -9.73 40.87 -15.08
C THR A 712 -10.63 40.99 -13.86
N PRO A 713 -11.79 41.64 -13.91
CA PRO A 713 -12.72 41.70 -12.77
C PRO A 713 -13.19 40.34 -12.25
N THR A 714 -13.18 39.34 -13.11
CA THR A 714 -13.72 37.99 -12.80
C THR A 714 -12.68 36.88 -12.82
N ALA A 715 -11.46 37.14 -13.28
CA ALA A 715 -10.44 36.12 -13.46
C ALA A 715 -9.02 36.68 -13.44
N THR A 716 -8.06 35.87 -12.98
CA THR A 716 -6.62 36.16 -13.09
C THR A 716 -5.96 34.93 -13.73
N LYS A 717 -5.08 35.19 -14.70
CA LYS A 717 -4.20 34.14 -15.24
C LYS A 717 -2.77 34.57 -15.08
N THR A 718 -1.95 33.75 -14.42
CA THR A 718 -0.54 34.02 -14.17
C THR A 718 0.33 33.00 -14.92
N PHE A 719 1.40 33.51 -15.52
CA PHE A 719 2.34 32.73 -16.32
C PHE A 719 3.75 32.94 -15.75
N LYS A 720 4.52 31.89 -15.60
CA LYS A 720 5.96 31.98 -15.34
C LYS A 720 6.68 32.09 -16.68
N PHE A 721 7.61 33.02 -16.80
CA PHE A 721 8.44 33.15 -18.00
C PHE A 721 9.90 33.47 -17.63
N VAL A 722 10.79 33.10 -18.53
CA VAL A 722 12.22 33.37 -18.41
C VAL A 722 12.57 34.52 -19.33
N TRP A 723 13.17 35.59 -18.79
CA TRP A 723 13.74 36.69 -19.56
C TRP A 723 15.23 36.43 -19.75
N GLN A 724 15.69 36.29 -21.01
CA GLN A 724 17.06 35.91 -21.37
C GLN A 724 17.93 37.12 -21.73
#